data_8db1c795a0853a2e873046b48a6a24fd
#
_entry.id   8db1c795a0853a2e873046b48a6a24fd
#
_cell.length_a   1.000
_cell.length_b   1.000
_cell.length_c   1.000
_cell.angle_alpha   90.00
_cell.angle_beta   90.00
_cell.angle_gamma   90.00
#
_symmetry.space_group_name_H-M   'P 1'
#
loop_
_entity.id
_entity.type
_entity.pdbx_description
1 polymer ?
#
loop_
_entity_poly.entity_id
_entity_poly.type
_entity_poly.pdbx_seq_one_letter_code
_entity_poly.pdbx_strand_id
1 'polypeptide(L)'
;MPSASRNKSKKPRRRSGSPINQTFLVGRFGIIFAITMVLAVAIGCNLIKTTWIHADAWNAMGDSTLMRTRDIRPVRGEILASDGSILATNLYYYNVMLDMRANGFKIVEFVDTLPMICDSLAKYFPSRTAEQWREKFDKVLAKPKSERTRNFVLGKNVPDVVLGKIKKWPFFRKFRKATASGLKAEAVMKRSYPFGNMAELSIGRVSQMAEDPEIRGRSGLEAALDTLLYGRTGRQRITTSNRGTRYVEEIPAINGYDVTTTIDITMQDILEGELGRMLIDAKADWGSAILMEVATGDIKAISNLERDTLSKVPRYIEGMNRAVLGFEPGSVMKVMTMAVALEKGFAKPITKELPIGHSFAYLGRRPIRDTHSPGSLPVSRFLEYSSNIGMVKLTMPHYEGNLSQFHKDLADLGFFDRFNTGMARERRPYFPKVRNDVGGKLDMSRQVFGYCTMIPPLYTCAFYNAVANDGRFVRPRLVKGLRSPEGHDSVIPVSYVRERMMTPENAAILRKMMRDVVWEQGGTAKALRNDAVTIAGKTGTCKIALEDKRPRFDKDGNKLKLTPFKGGYLEGHYRVTFCGFFPYENPKYTCIVVINDPKLPYRGPAVSSGTVLKNVALKLFARGMLFDDPVLADTPEADKADAVPTIYSSFDMQRVNDVNREIRAVRAKAIQKPRTDIPRDSVPDVRGVSLREALTRLESAGYAVAFDGVGYVYEQHPAPGSKASPGSKIRLSLRYN
;
A
#
# COMPACT_ATOMS: atom_id res chain seq x y z
N MET A 1 -9.81 -92.66 -86.03
CA MET A 1 -10.93 -92.64 -86.97
C MET A 1 -11.91 -91.57 -86.52
N PRO A 2 -12.61 -90.99 -87.39
CA PRO A 2 -12.35 -89.99 -88.42
C PRO A 2 -13.09 -88.68 -87.99
N SER A 3 -13.16 -87.62 -88.67
CA SER A 3 -13.20 -87.23 -90.02
C SER A 3 -13.08 -85.69 -90.14
N ALA A 4 -12.60 -85.28 -91.29
CA ALA A 4 -12.41 -83.93 -91.68
C ALA A 4 -13.72 -83.14 -91.83
N SER A 5 -13.67 -81.84 -91.62
CA SER A 5 -14.58 -80.94 -92.30
C SER A 5 -13.88 -79.58 -92.55
N ARG A 6 -13.84 -79.25 -93.76
CA ARG A 6 -13.30 -78.03 -94.36
C ARG A 6 -13.99 -76.79 -93.85
N ASN A 7 -13.25 -75.79 -93.49
CA ASN A 7 -13.82 -74.49 -93.27
C ASN A 7 -13.22 -73.45 -94.21
N LYS A 8 -14.07 -72.75 -94.92
CA LYS A 8 -13.76 -71.76 -95.95
C LYS A 8 -13.29 -70.45 -95.32
N SER A 9 -12.17 -70.01 -95.75
CA SER A 9 -11.62 -68.66 -95.40
C SER A 9 -12.54 -67.54 -95.88
N LYS A 10 -13.01 -66.72 -94.96
CA LYS A 10 -13.60 -65.43 -95.32
C LYS A 10 -12.50 -64.39 -95.27
N LYS A 11 -12.22 -63.71 -96.41
CA LYS A 11 -11.34 -62.55 -96.50
C LYS A 11 -11.88 -61.41 -95.65
N PRO A 12 -11.03 -60.65 -94.91
CA PRO A 12 -11.47 -59.45 -94.16
C PRO A 12 -11.75 -58.31 -95.17
N ARG A 13 -12.90 -57.69 -95.03
CA ARG A 13 -13.25 -56.46 -95.73
C ARG A 13 -12.34 -55.34 -95.22
N ARG A 14 -11.49 -54.76 -96.07
CA ARG A 14 -10.84 -53.47 -95.84
C ARG A 14 -11.92 -52.40 -95.71
N ARG A 15 -12.08 -51.80 -94.56
CA ARG A 15 -12.76 -50.51 -94.39
C ARG A 15 -11.80 -49.44 -94.92
N SER A 16 -12.22 -48.74 -95.98
CA SER A 16 -11.56 -47.53 -96.46
C SER A 16 -11.75 -46.44 -95.45
N GLY A 17 -10.73 -46.19 -94.65
CA GLY A 17 -10.68 -44.97 -93.81
C GLY A 17 -10.56 -43.78 -94.75
N SER A 18 -11.51 -42.90 -94.71
CA SER A 18 -11.37 -41.59 -95.35
C SER A 18 -10.09 -40.91 -94.89
N PRO A 19 -9.32 -40.25 -95.74
CA PRO A 19 -8.08 -39.60 -95.34
C PRO A 19 -8.42 -38.51 -94.30
N ILE A 20 -7.90 -38.69 -93.14
CA ILE A 20 -7.95 -37.64 -92.06
C ILE A 20 -7.28 -36.42 -92.66
N ASN A 21 -8.05 -35.37 -92.87
CA ASN A 21 -7.57 -34.12 -93.47
C ASN A 21 -6.54 -33.49 -92.45
N GLN A 22 -5.24 -33.70 -92.73
CA GLN A 22 -4.15 -33.29 -91.91
C GLN A 22 -4.19 -31.77 -91.55
N THR A 23 -4.67 -30.98 -92.51
CA THR A 23 -4.88 -29.53 -92.30
C THR A 23 -5.91 -29.21 -91.24
N PHE A 24 -6.97 -30.04 -91.09
CA PHE A 24 -7.99 -29.84 -90.07
C PHE A 24 -7.49 -30.25 -88.69
N LEU A 25 -6.63 -31.25 -88.57
CA LEU A 25 -5.97 -31.66 -87.35
C LEU A 25 -4.95 -30.60 -86.91
N VAL A 26 -4.11 -30.10 -87.79
CA VAL A 26 -3.13 -29.05 -87.53
C VAL A 26 -3.82 -27.76 -87.04
N GLY A 27 -4.96 -27.41 -87.67
CA GLY A 27 -5.76 -26.26 -87.26
C GLY A 27 -6.29 -26.38 -85.80
N ARG A 28 -6.80 -27.56 -85.42
CA ARG A 28 -7.28 -27.83 -84.05
C ARG A 28 -6.15 -27.82 -83.06
N PHE A 29 -5.01 -28.40 -83.34
CA PHE A 29 -3.82 -28.33 -82.51
C PHE A 29 -3.30 -26.89 -82.38
N GLY A 30 -3.34 -26.10 -83.44
CA GLY A 30 -3.00 -24.68 -83.42
C GLY A 30 -3.89 -23.87 -82.51
N ILE A 31 -5.21 -24.13 -82.50
CA ILE A 31 -6.16 -23.46 -81.62
C ILE A 31 -5.90 -23.86 -80.15
N ILE A 32 -5.70 -25.17 -79.87
CA ILE A 32 -5.39 -25.65 -78.53
C ILE A 32 -4.06 -25.02 -77.99
N PHE A 33 -3.05 -24.99 -78.90
CA PHE A 33 -1.76 -24.36 -78.55
C PHE A 33 -1.91 -22.87 -78.30
N ALA A 34 -2.68 -22.15 -79.14
CA ALA A 34 -2.94 -20.73 -78.93
C ALA A 34 -3.67 -20.47 -77.56
N ILE A 35 -4.69 -21.28 -77.23
CA ILE A 35 -5.40 -21.19 -75.93
C ILE A 35 -4.44 -21.46 -74.78
N THR A 36 -3.59 -22.50 -74.91
CA THR A 36 -2.62 -22.85 -73.87
C THR A 36 -1.58 -21.72 -73.71
N MET A 37 -1.14 -21.11 -74.77
CA MET A 37 -0.22 -19.99 -74.79
C MET A 37 -0.84 -18.75 -74.10
N VAL A 38 -2.09 -18.42 -74.45
CA VAL A 38 -2.81 -17.31 -73.78
C VAL A 38 -2.99 -17.59 -72.30
N LEU A 39 -3.32 -18.81 -71.92
CA LEU A 39 -3.44 -19.20 -70.50
C LEU A 39 -2.09 -19.09 -69.76
N ALA A 40 -1.01 -19.55 -70.39
CA ALA A 40 0.34 -19.45 -69.85
C ALA A 40 0.78 -17.97 -69.65
N VAL A 41 0.48 -17.13 -70.65
CA VAL A 41 0.74 -15.67 -70.50
C VAL A 41 -0.12 -15.05 -69.47
N ALA A 42 -1.40 -15.38 -69.31
CA ALA A 42 -2.29 -14.89 -68.31
C ALA A 42 -1.81 -15.29 -66.87
N ILE A 43 -1.37 -16.55 -66.70
CA ILE A 43 -0.76 -17.03 -65.45
C ILE A 43 0.54 -16.28 -65.15
N GLY A 44 1.41 -16.07 -66.14
CA GLY A 44 2.65 -15.32 -66.03
C GLY A 44 2.39 -13.87 -65.62
N CYS A 45 1.46 -13.19 -66.24
CA CYS A 45 1.06 -11.84 -65.93
C CYS A 45 0.48 -11.75 -64.45
N ASN A 46 -0.33 -12.74 -64.09
CA ASN A 46 -0.89 -12.78 -62.72
C ASN A 46 0.20 -13.08 -61.67
N LEU A 47 1.16 -13.91 -61.99
CA LEU A 47 2.34 -14.15 -61.17
C LEU A 47 3.16 -12.86 -60.96
N ILE A 48 3.45 -12.16 -62.08
CA ILE A 48 4.18 -10.87 -62.00
C ILE A 48 3.38 -9.85 -61.19
N LYS A 49 2.07 -9.77 -61.39
CA LYS A 49 1.18 -8.87 -60.64
C LYS A 49 1.19 -9.19 -59.15
N THR A 50 1.13 -10.45 -58.76
CA THR A 50 1.12 -10.86 -57.34
C THR A 50 2.49 -10.76 -56.69
N THR A 51 3.59 -11.08 -57.41
CA THR A 51 4.94 -11.13 -56.81
C THR A 51 5.69 -9.79 -56.87
N TRP A 52 5.34 -8.88 -57.81
CA TRP A 52 6.02 -7.60 -57.95
C TRP A 52 5.11 -6.40 -57.70
N ILE A 53 3.92 -6.34 -58.28
CA ILE A 53 3.04 -5.16 -58.13
C ILE A 53 2.34 -5.14 -56.75
N HIS A 54 1.92 -6.30 -56.29
CA HIS A 54 1.24 -6.43 -54.97
C HIS A 54 2.12 -7.07 -53.90
N ALA A 55 3.44 -7.17 -54.12
CA ALA A 55 4.37 -7.77 -53.16
C ALA A 55 4.27 -7.14 -51.80
N ASP A 56 4.31 -5.81 -51.72
CA ASP A 56 4.25 -5.09 -50.44
C ASP A 56 2.91 -5.30 -49.72
N ALA A 57 1.80 -5.32 -50.45
CA ALA A 57 0.48 -5.57 -49.85
C ALA A 57 0.34 -7.01 -49.34
N TRP A 58 0.87 -8.00 -50.05
CA TRP A 58 0.85 -9.39 -49.63
C TRP A 58 1.83 -9.66 -48.48
N ASN A 59 3.02 -9.03 -48.53
CA ASN A 59 3.97 -9.10 -47.40
C ASN A 59 3.41 -8.44 -46.15
N ALA A 60 2.81 -7.26 -46.26
CA ALA A 60 2.16 -6.58 -45.14
C ALA A 60 0.99 -7.39 -44.56
N MET A 61 0.20 -8.05 -45.41
CA MET A 61 -0.87 -8.95 -44.97
C MET A 61 -0.32 -10.23 -44.34
N GLY A 62 0.77 -10.77 -44.89
CA GLY A 62 1.50 -11.91 -44.29
C GLY A 62 2.08 -11.57 -42.94
N ASP A 63 2.75 -10.44 -42.84
CA ASP A 63 3.33 -9.95 -41.58
C ASP A 63 2.25 -9.68 -40.53
N SER A 64 1.15 -9.06 -40.91
CA SER A 64 0.03 -8.80 -39.96
C SER A 64 -0.68 -10.09 -39.52
N THR A 65 -0.67 -11.13 -40.30
CA THR A 65 -1.36 -12.40 -40.00
C THR A 65 -0.46 -13.41 -39.29
N LEU A 66 0.83 -13.46 -39.67
CA LEU A 66 1.80 -14.42 -39.15
C LEU A 66 2.69 -13.88 -38.06
N MET A 67 2.84 -12.57 -37.98
CA MET A 67 3.65 -11.89 -36.95
C MET A 67 2.76 -11.01 -36.09
N ARG A 68 2.79 -11.26 -34.78
CA ARG A 68 2.10 -10.43 -33.81
C ARG A 68 3.12 -9.97 -32.77
N THR A 69 3.05 -8.71 -32.40
CA THR A 69 3.79 -8.20 -31.28
C THR A 69 2.93 -8.32 -30.02
N ARG A 70 3.55 -8.71 -28.91
CA ARG A 70 2.92 -8.77 -27.60
C ARG A 70 3.81 -8.07 -26.59
N ASP A 71 3.21 -7.22 -25.78
CA ASP A 71 3.92 -6.61 -24.66
C ASP A 71 4.17 -7.64 -23.55
N ILE A 72 5.40 -7.69 -23.06
CA ILE A 72 5.79 -8.44 -21.88
C ILE A 72 5.69 -7.50 -20.70
N ARG A 73 4.78 -7.78 -19.79
CA ARG A 73 4.59 -6.95 -18.60
C ARG A 73 5.68 -7.21 -17.58
N PRO A 74 6.26 -6.15 -17.00
CA PRO A 74 7.18 -6.29 -15.89
C PRO A 74 6.44 -6.77 -14.64
N VAL A 75 7.17 -7.35 -13.72
CA VAL A 75 6.67 -7.62 -12.37
C VAL A 75 6.85 -6.33 -11.55
N ARG A 76 5.75 -5.85 -10.96
CA ARG A 76 5.79 -4.67 -10.09
C ARG A 76 6.62 -4.98 -8.84
N GLY A 77 7.51 -4.09 -8.44
CA GLY A 77 8.35 -4.24 -7.25
C GLY A 77 7.54 -4.39 -5.96
N GLU A 78 8.14 -4.98 -4.95
CA GLU A 78 7.54 -5.16 -3.63
C GLU A 78 7.70 -3.90 -2.78
N ILE A 79 6.80 -3.72 -1.79
CA ILE A 79 6.98 -2.73 -0.73
C ILE A 79 7.21 -3.51 0.56
N LEU A 80 8.34 -3.22 1.21
CA LEU A 80 8.80 -3.93 2.39
C LEU A 80 8.80 -3.00 3.60
N ALA A 81 8.58 -3.56 4.77
CA ALA A 81 8.81 -2.89 6.05
C ALA A 81 10.30 -2.80 6.36
N SER A 82 10.67 -2.10 7.42
CA SER A 82 12.06 -1.89 7.83
C SER A 82 12.81 -3.17 8.21
N ASP A 83 12.07 -4.22 8.60
CA ASP A 83 12.55 -5.56 8.93
C ASP A 83 12.54 -6.54 7.73
N GLY A 84 12.17 -6.06 6.54
CA GLY A 84 12.03 -6.87 5.34
C GLY A 84 10.69 -7.61 5.20
N SER A 85 9.76 -7.46 6.13
CA SER A 85 8.42 -8.03 6.00
C SER A 85 7.67 -7.40 4.83
N ILE A 86 6.89 -8.20 4.10
CA ILE A 86 6.23 -7.79 2.87
C ILE A 86 4.94 -7.01 3.18
N LEU A 87 4.93 -5.70 2.90
CA LEU A 87 3.74 -4.85 3.01
C LEU A 87 2.85 -4.92 1.76
N ALA A 88 3.46 -4.98 0.58
CA ALA A 88 2.73 -5.16 -0.67
C ALA A 88 3.53 -6.01 -1.65
N THR A 89 2.90 -7.03 -2.26
CA THR A 89 3.50 -7.95 -3.24
C THR A 89 2.52 -8.32 -4.33
N ASN A 90 2.99 -9.03 -5.34
CA ASN A 90 2.16 -9.49 -6.44
C ASN A 90 1.91 -10.99 -6.28
N LEU A 91 0.64 -11.39 -6.34
CA LEU A 91 0.23 -12.79 -6.32
C LEU A 91 -0.48 -13.15 -7.62
N TYR A 92 -0.23 -14.36 -8.10
CA TYR A 92 -0.96 -14.92 -9.23
C TYR A 92 -2.25 -15.55 -8.75
N TYR A 93 -3.33 -15.13 -9.37
CA TYR A 93 -4.65 -15.73 -9.30
C TYR A 93 -5.00 -16.26 -10.68
N TYR A 94 -5.96 -17.15 -10.75
CA TYR A 94 -6.37 -17.77 -12.00
C TYR A 94 -7.86 -17.58 -12.26
N ASN A 95 -8.20 -17.18 -13.47
CA ASN A 95 -9.57 -17.34 -13.97
C ASN A 95 -9.66 -18.75 -14.53
N VAL A 96 -10.39 -19.61 -13.82
CA VAL A 96 -10.52 -21.01 -14.16
C VAL A 96 -11.79 -21.21 -14.97
N MET A 97 -11.63 -21.71 -16.18
CA MET A 97 -12.69 -21.94 -17.15
C MET A 97 -12.65 -23.36 -17.69
N LEU A 98 -13.78 -23.84 -18.18
CA LEU A 98 -13.90 -25.13 -18.83
C LEU A 98 -14.34 -24.97 -20.29
N ASP A 99 -13.53 -25.47 -21.22
CA ASP A 99 -13.88 -25.58 -22.64
C ASP A 99 -14.63 -26.88 -22.90
N MET A 100 -15.96 -26.82 -22.96
CA MET A 100 -16.80 -27.99 -23.19
C MET A 100 -16.85 -28.43 -24.68
N ARG A 101 -16.10 -27.74 -25.56
CA ARG A 101 -15.88 -28.15 -26.95
C ARG A 101 -14.54 -28.83 -27.19
N ALA A 102 -13.66 -28.85 -26.17
CA ALA A 102 -12.33 -29.44 -26.26
C ALA A 102 -12.41 -30.89 -26.73
N ASN A 103 -11.46 -31.34 -27.55
CA ASN A 103 -11.48 -32.72 -28.11
C ASN A 103 -11.34 -33.79 -27.01
N GLY A 104 -10.66 -33.45 -25.91
CA GLY A 104 -10.53 -34.33 -24.75
C GLY A 104 -11.70 -34.28 -23.77
N PHE A 105 -12.66 -33.37 -23.92
CA PHE A 105 -13.83 -33.28 -23.04
C PHE A 105 -14.82 -34.40 -23.38
N LYS A 106 -14.78 -35.45 -22.56
CA LYS A 106 -15.67 -36.62 -22.66
C LYS A 106 -16.90 -36.42 -21.81
N ILE A 107 -18.05 -36.17 -22.44
CA ILE A 107 -19.29 -35.81 -21.73
C ILE A 107 -19.76 -36.88 -20.75
N VAL A 108 -19.73 -38.15 -21.12
CA VAL A 108 -20.19 -39.28 -20.29
C VAL A 108 -19.37 -39.31 -19.00
N GLU A 109 -18.03 -39.35 -19.11
CA GLU A 109 -17.14 -39.39 -17.96
C GLU A 109 -17.27 -38.13 -17.09
N PHE A 110 -17.59 -36.99 -17.70
CA PHE A 110 -17.80 -35.74 -16.96
C PHE A 110 -19.10 -35.78 -16.16
N VAL A 111 -20.20 -36.24 -16.76
CA VAL A 111 -21.53 -36.39 -16.09
C VAL A 111 -21.46 -37.31 -14.93
N ASP A 112 -20.72 -38.44 -15.03
CA ASP A 112 -20.52 -39.37 -13.93
C ASP A 112 -19.84 -38.73 -12.71
N THR A 113 -18.94 -37.77 -12.94
CA THR A 113 -18.23 -37.09 -11.87
C THR A 113 -18.87 -35.77 -11.46
N LEU A 114 -19.92 -35.33 -12.17
CA LEU A 114 -20.54 -34.03 -11.99
C LEU A 114 -21.09 -33.75 -10.58
N PRO A 115 -21.74 -34.67 -9.88
CA PRO A 115 -22.17 -34.42 -8.52
C PRO A 115 -21.01 -33.98 -7.60
N MET A 116 -19.93 -34.76 -7.60
CA MET A 116 -18.74 -34.47 -6.80
C MET A 116 -18.06 -33.15 -7.19
N ILE A 117 -18.08 -32.80 -8.49
CA ILE A 117 -17.57 -31.52 -8.98
C ILE A 117 -18.45 -30.37 -8.47
N CYS A 118 -19.79 -30.50 -8.48
CA CYS A 118 -20.71 -29.48 -7.99
C CYS A 118 -20.56 -29.26 -6.48
N ASP A 119 -20.42 -30.32 -5.69
CA ASP A 119 -20.16 -30.24 -4.25
C ASP A 119 -18.82 -29.51 -3.97
N SER A 120 -17.79 -29.90 -4.73
CA SER A 120 -16.48 -29.26 -4.62
C SER A 120 -16.54 -27.78 -5.02
N LEU A 121 -17.27 -27.42 -6.08
CA LEU A 121 -17.45 -26.03 -6.51
C LEU A 121 -18.22 -25.23 -5.45
N ALA A 122 -19.28 -25.78 -4.86
CA ALA A 122 -20.03 -25.11 -3.78
C ALA A 122 -19.13 -24.85 -2.57
N LYS A 123 -18.24 -25.79 -2.24
CA LYS A 123 -17.27 -25.65 -1.14
C LYS A 123 -16.24 -24.53 -1.38
N TYR A 124 -15.69 -24.43 -2.60
CA TYR A 124 -14.66 -23.42 -2.91
C TYR A 124 -15.24 -22.08 -3.38
N PHE A 125 -16.47 -22.09 -3.89
CA PHE A 125 -17.17 -20.90 -4.41
C PHE A 125 -18.59 -20.82 -3.80
N PRO A 126 -18.72 -20.42 -2.52
CA PRO A 126 -19.97 -20.48 -1.77
C PRO A 126 -21.07 -19.53 -2.27
N SER A 127 -20.80 -18.77 -3.32
CA SER A 127 -21.79 -17.92 -3.99
C SER A 127 -22.92 -18.72 -4.68
N ARG A 128 -22.75 -20.05 -4.83
CA ARG A 128 -23.75 -20.97 -5.41
C ARG A 128 -23.76 -22.28 -4.67
N THR A 129 -24.97 -22.85 -4.51
CA THR A 129 -25.12 -24.21 -3.98
C THR A 129 -24.74 -25.26 -5.02
N ALA A 130 -24.59 -26.52 -4.59
CA ALA A 130 -24.28 -27.65 -5.49
C ALA A 130 -25.37 -27.82 -6.56
N GLU A 131 -26.64 -27.65 -6.18
CA GLU A 131 -27.81 -27.73 -7.08
C GLU A 131 -27.77 -26.64 -8.12
N GLN A 132 -27.46 -25.40 -7.74
CA GLN A 132 -27.34 -24.26 -8.67
C GLN A 132 -26.17 -24.46 -9.65
N TRP A 133 -25.07 -25.07 -9.22
CA TRP A 133 -23.99 -25.46 -10.10
C TRP A 133 -24.43 -26.57 -11.07
N ARG A 134 -25.16 -27.56 -10.56
CA ARG A 134 -25.71 -28.66 -11.37
C ARG A 134 -26.61 -28.11 -12.47
N GLU A 135 -27.60 -27.30 -12.13
CA GLU A 135 -28.52 -26.68 -13.08
C GLU A 135 -27.77 -25.90 -14.18
N LYS A 136 -26.73 -25.16 -13.78
CA LYS A 136 -25.91 -24.39 -14.72
C LYS A 136 -25.13 -25.27 -15.69
N PHE A 137 -24.63 -26.42 -15.24
CA PHE A 137 -23.99 -27.41 -16.11
C PHE A 137 -24.99 -28.08 -17.04
N ASP A 138 -26.12 -28.51 -16.52
CA ASP A 138 -27.15 -29.23 -17.29
C ASP A 138 -27.67 -28.35 -18.44
N LYS A 139 -27.90 -27.05 -18.22
CA LYS A 139 -28.27 -26.08 -19.27
C LYS A 139 -27.26 -26.00 -20.42
N VAL A 140 -25.98 -26.19 -20.16
CA VAL A 140 -24.94 -26.12 -21.20
C VAL A 140 -24.71 -27.49 -21.83
N LEU A 141 -24.77 -28.57 -21.05
CA LEU A 141 -24.55 -29.94 -21.53
C LEU A 141 -25.68 -30.43 -22.44
N ALA A 142 -26.90 -29.93 -22.22
CA ALA A 142 -28.06 -30.22 -23.10
C ALA A 142 -27.86 -29.71 -24.54
N LYS A 143 -26.96 -28.75 -24.77
CA LYS A 143 -26.70 -28.20 -26.12
C LYS A 143 -25.81 -29.14 -26.97
N PRO A 144 -25.96 -29.15 -28.28
CA PRO A 144 -25.03 -29.82 -29.20
C PRO A 144 -23.59 -29.37 -28.96
N LYS A 145 -22.59 -30.21 -29.22
CA LYS A 145 -21.17 -29.91 -29.00
C LYS A 145 -20.73 -28.58 -29.65
N SER A 146 -21.25 -28.30 -30.84
CA SER A 146 -20.96 -27.08 -31.61
C SER A 146 -21.44 -25.78 -30.91
N GLU A 147 -22.46 -25.87 -30.06
CA GLU A 147 -23.09 -24.72 -29.38
C GLU A 147 -22.66 -24.55 -27.94
N ARG A 148 -21.96 -25.53 -27.34
CA ARG A 148 -21.45 -25.42 -25.99
C ARG A 148 -20.44 -24.29 -25.85
N THR A 149 -20.39 -23.69 -24.66
CA THR A 149 -19.40 -22.62 -24.41
C THR A 149 -17.98 -23.17 -24.36
N ARG A 150 -17.03 -22.39 -24.88
CA ARG A 150 -15.59 -22.64 -24.73
C ARG A 150 -15.01 -22.04 -23.45
N ASN A 151 -15.77 -21.20 -22.78
CA ASN A 151 -15.33 -20.45 -21.60
C ASN A 151 -16.38 -20.52 -20.49
N PHE A 152 -16.69 -21.74 -20.03
CA PHE A 152 -17.56 -21.91 -18.87
C PHE A 152 -16.79 -21.57 -17.60
N VAL A 153 -17.12 -20.46 -16.95
CA VAL A 153 -16.41 -19.97 -15.78
C VAL A 153 -16.72 -20.85 -14.58
N LEU A 154 -15.71 -21.54 -14.06
CA LEU A 154 -15.73 -22.28 -12.78
C LEU A 154 -15.44 -21.37 -11.61
N GLY A 155 -14.46 -20.46 -11.75
CA GLY A 155 -14.11 -19.50 -10.72
C GLY A 155 -13.26 -18.37 -11.27
N LYS A 156 -13.42 -17.18 -10.71
CA LYS A 156 -12.54 -16.03 -10.96
C LYS A 156 -11.65 -15.79 -9.74
N ASN A 157 -10.44 -15.31 -9.99
CA ASN A 157 -9.47 -15.00 -8.92
C ASN A 157 -9.16 -16.20 -8.01
N VAL A 158 -8.99 -17.35 -8.59
CA VAL A 158 -8.72 -18.62 -7.87
C VAL A 158 -7.25 -18.67 -7.47
N PRO A 159 -6.90 -18.82 -6.18
CA PRO A 159 -5.52 -19.00 -5.75
C PRO A 159 -4.89 -20.28 -6.34
N ASP A 160 -3.56 -20.26 -6.53
CA ASP A 160 -2.83 -21.42 -7.10
C ASP A 160 -3.06 -22.71 -6.33
N VAL A 161 -3.13 -22.65 -5.01
CA VAL A 161 -3.43 -23.82 -4.14
C VAL A 161 -4.79 -24.43 -4.48
N VAL A 162 -5.80 -23.60 -4.74
CA VAL A 162 -7.15 -24.09 -5.10
C VAL A 162 -7.16 -24.62 -6.53
N LEU A 163 -6.48 -23.96 -7.46
CA LEU A 163 -6.30 -24.47 -8.82
C LEU A 163 -5.60 -25.84 -8.81
N GLY A 164 -4.58 -26.02 -7.96
CA GLY A 164 -3.91 -27.31 -7.76
C GLY A 164 -4.87 -28.41 -7.28
N LYS A 165 -5.84 -28.05 -6.41
CA LYS A 165 -6.89 -28.99 -5.97
C LYS A 165 -7.89 -29.30 -7.10
N ILE A 166 -8.32 -28.29 -7.88
CA ILE A 166 -9.22 -28.46 -9.02
C ILE A 166 -8.61 -29.41 -10.06
N LYS A 167 -7.32 -29.27 -10.38
CA LYS A 167 -6.59 -30.19 -11.29
C LYS A 167 -6.59 -31.63 -10.81
N LYS A 168 -6.74 -31.88 -9.51
CA LYS A 168 -6.78 -33.24 -8.91
C LYS A 168 -8.18 -33.83 -8.83
N TRP A 169 -9.24 -33.13 -9.24
CA TRP A 169 -10.60 -33.68 -9.24
C TRP A 169 -10.71 -34.88 -10.17
N PRO A 170 -11.63 -35.86 -9.91
CA PRO A 170 -11.67 -37.16 -10.58
C PRO A 170 -11.67 -37.09 -12.10
N PHE A 171 -12.40 -36.14 -12.68
CA PHE A 171 -12.42 -35.94 -14.12
C PHE A 171 -11.07 -35.40 -14.65
N PHE A 172 -10.53 -34.35 -14.03
CA PHE A 172 -9.34 -33.65 -14.54
C PHE A 172 -8.05 -34.43 -14.31
N ARG A 173 -7.94 -35.19 -13.21
CA ARG A 173 -6.73 -36.01 -12.90
C ARG A 173 -6.44 -37.13 -13.89
N LYS A 174 -7.44 -37.56 -14.68
CA LYS A 174 -7.27 -38.61 -15.70
C LYS A 174 -6.38 -38.16 -16.86
N PHE A 175 -6.18 -36.87 -17.04
CA PHE A 175 -5.43 -36.30 -18.15
C PHE A 175 -4.01 -35.95 -17.75
N ARG A 176 -3.01 -36.36 -18.56
CA ARG A 176 -1.61 -36.00 -18.34
C ARG A 176 -1.37 -34.48 -18.31
N LYS A 177 -2.14 -33.74 -19.15
CA LYS A 177 -2.20 -32.27 -19.12
C LYS A 177 -3.63 -31.87 -18.88
N ALA A 178 -3.88 -31.08 -17.83
CA ALA A 178 -5.23 -30.59 -17.50
C ALA A 178 -5.93 -29.87 -18.66
N THR A 179 -5.17 -29.16 -19.49
CA THR A 179 -5.69 -28.50 -20.72
C THR A 179 -6.30 -29.47 -21.74
N ALA A 180 -5.87 -30.73 -21.75
CA ALA A 180 -6.46 -31.74 -22.63
C ALA A 180 -7.91 -32.10 -22.25
N SER A 181 -8.30 -31.92 -20.96
CA SER A 181 -9.68 -32.09 -20.50
C SER A 181 -10.60 -30.91 -20.80
N GLY A 182 -10.07 -29.83 -21.39
CA GLY A 182 -10.77 -28.57 -21.57
C GLY A 182 -10.61 -27.58 -20.41
N LEU A 183 -9.92 -27.93 -19.33
CA LEU A 183 -9.65 -27.02 -18.23
C LEU A 183 -8.66 -25.94 -18.66
N LYS A 184 -9.09 -24.67 -18.62
CA LYS A 184 -8.28 -23.50 -18.90
C LYS A 184 -8.06 -22.70 -17.61
N ALA A 185 -6.86 -22.23 -17.40
CA ALA A 185 -6.53 -21.35 -16.29
C ALA A 185 -5.74 -20.17 -16.84
N GLU A 186 -6.34 -19.00 -16.85
CA GLU A 186 -5.69 -17.76 -17.22
C GLU A 186 -5.13 -17.09 -15.98
N ALA A 187 -3.81 -16.90 -15.95
CA ALA A 187 -3.15 -16.22 -14.84
C ALA A 187 -3.47 -14.72 -14.87
N VAL A 188 -3.91 -14.21 -13.73
CA VAL A 188 -4.15 -12.79 -13.49
C VAL A 188 -3.29 -12.39 -12.30
N MET A 189 -2.35 -11.46 -12.52
CA MET A 189 -1.54 -10.91 -11.46
C MET A 189 -2.37 -9.89 -10.67
N LYS A 190 -2.34 -9.99 -9.35
CA LYS A 190 -2.98 -9.04 -8.44
C LYS A 190 -2.04 -8.56 -7.37
N ARG A 191 -2.14 -7.28 -7.03
CA ARG A 191 -1.47 -6.71 -5.87
C ARG A 191 -2.12 -7.23 -4.60
N SER A 192 -1.32 -7.70 -3.67
CA SER A 192 -1.74 -8.25 -2.37
C SER A 192 -1.04 -7.50 -1.25
N TYR A 193 -1.77 -7.29 -0.17
CA TYR A 193 -1.34 -6.60 1.05
C TYR A 193 -1.47 -7.58 2.22
N PRO A 194 -0.39 -8.30 2.60
CA PRO A 194 -0.46 -9.38 3.59
C PRO A 194 -0.95 -8.94 4.98
N PHE A 195 -0.68 -7.67 5.35
CA PHE A 195 -1.13 -7.08 6.62
C PHE A 195 -2.49 -6.37 6.52
N GLY A 196 -3.25 -6.64 5.45
CA GLY A 196 -4.59 -6.08 5.26
C GLY A 196 -4.59 -4.56 5.12
N ASN A 197 -5.30 -3.88 6.02
CA ASN A 197 -5.47 -2.43 5.96
C ASN A 197 -4.43 -1.66 6.80
N MET A 198 -3.43 -2.33 7.37
CA MET A 198 -2.39 -1.69 8.19
C MET A 198 -1.60 -0.66 7.37
N ALA A 199 -1.55 0.59 7.84
CA ALA A 199 -0.93 1.72 7.15
C ALA A 199 -1.34 1.88 5.68
N GLU A 200 -2.53 1.43 5.31
CA GLU A 200 -3.02 1.31 3.94
C GLU A 200 -2.91 2.61 3.14
N LEU A 201 -3.22 3.74 3.76
CA LEU A 201 -3.16 5.04 3.09
C LEU A 201 -1.74 5.51 2.81
N SER A 202 -0.79 5.10 3.64
CA SER A 202 0.62 5.45 3.48
C SER A 202 1.30 4.54 2.47
N ILE A 203 1.06 3.24 2.54
CA ILE A 203 1.49 2.27 1.52
C ILE A 203 0.79 2.58 0.20
N GLY A 204 -0.50 2.81 0.24
CA GLY A 204 -1.33 3.10 -0.91
C GLY A 204 -1.96 1.89 -1.55
N ARG A 205 -2.80 2.17 -2.54
CA ARG A 205 -3.49 1.16 -3.34
C ARG A 205 -3.16 1.30 -4.82
N VAL A 206 -3.29 0.20 -5.53
CA VAL A 206 -3.24 0.16 -6.99
C VAL A 206 -4.65 0.00 -7.56
N SER A 207 -4.86 0.45 -8.79
CA SER A 207 -6.06 0.09 -9.54
C SER A 207 -5.68 -0.75 -10.75
N GLN A 208 -6.52 -1.72 -11.03
CA GLN A 208 -6.49 -2.52 -12.22
C GLN A 208 -7.87 -2.36 -12.87
N MET A 209 -7.93 -1.57 -13.94
CA MET A 209 -9.16 -1.40 -14.71
C MET A 209 -9.39 -2.63 -15.58
N ALA A 210 -10.65 -2.95 -15.87
CA ALA A 210 -10.97 -4.09 -16.74
C ALA A 210 -10.41 -3.92 -18.17
N GLU A 211 -10.33 -2.67 -18.62
CA GLU A 211 -9.83 -2.29 -19.95
C GLU A 211 -8.32 -2.10 -19.99
N ASP A 212 -7.71 -1.75 -18.84
CA ASP A 212 -6.26 -1.63 -18.68
C ASP A 212 -5.81 -2.57 -17.58
N PRO A 213 -5.29 -3.74 -17.93
CA PRO A 213 -4.82 -4.72 -16.97
C PRO A 213 -3.49 -4.35 -16.32
N GLU A 214 -2.95 -3.16 -16.55
CA GLU A 214 -1.75 -2.68 -15.86
C GLU A 214 -2.05 -2.34 -14.40
N ILE A 215 -1.18 -2.79 -13.52
CA ILE A 215 -1.27 -2.50 -12.09
C ILE A 215 -0.58 -1.17 -11.83
N ARG A 216 -1.34 -0.08 -11.77
CA ARG A 216 -0.83 1.28 -11.53
C ARG A 216 -1.19 1.80 -10.14
N GLY A 217 -0.25 2.49 -9.51
CA GLY A 217 -0.46 3.13 -8.20
C GLY A 217 -1.50 4.24 -8.24
N ARG A 218 -2.39 4.29 -7.24
CA ARG A 218 -3.45 5.30 -7.12
C ARG A 218 -3.35 6.18 -5.90
N SER A 219 -2.71 5.70 -4.86
CA SER A 219 -2.53 6.44 -3.60
C SER A 219 -1.24 6.04 -2.91
N GLY A 220 -0.84 6.79 -1.88
CA GLY A 220 0.31 6.51 -1.03
C GLY A 220 1.62 6.33 -1.79
N LEU A 221 2.51 5.49 -1.28
CA LEU A 221 3.79 5.13 -1.90
C LEU A 221 3.59 4.43 -3.25
N GLU A 222 2.53 3.62 -3.38
CA GLU A 222 2.19 2.97 -4.66
C GLU A 222 2.05 3.98 -5.80
N ALA A 223 1.43 5.14 -5.54
CA ALA A 223 1.28 6.21 -6.54
C ALA A 223 2.53 7.10 -6.65
N ALA A 224 3.14 7.45 -5.51
CA ALA A 224 4.28 8.35 -5.49
C ALA A 224 5.52 7.75 -6.17
N LEU A 225 5.69 6.43 -6.07
CA LEU A 225 6.81 5.67 -6.63
C LEU A 225 6.39 4.78 -7.80
N ASP A 226 5.23 5.06 -8.43
CA ASP A 226 4.67 4.18 -9.46
C ASP A 226 5.65 3.88 -10.60
N THR A 227 6.39 4.87 -11.06
CA THR A 227 7.39 4.70 -12.13
C THR A 227 8.51 3.73 -11.74
N LEU A 228 8.96 3.77 -10.47
CA LEU A 228 10.00 2.86 -9.97
C LEU A 228 9.43 1.46 -9.75
N LEU A 229 8.28 1.38 -9.08
CA LEU A 229 7.62 0.11 -8.76
C LEU A 229 7.12 -0.64 -9.99
N TYR A 230 6.67 0.07 -11.04
CA TYR A 230 6.11 -0.56 -12.24
C TYR A 230 7.17 -1.23 -13.11
N GLY A 231 8.34 -0.61 -13.26
CA GLY A 231 9.39 -1.08 -14.18
C GLY A 231 9.16 -0.65 -15.63
N ARG A 232 9.68 -1.42 -16.58
CA ARG A 232 9.57 -1.13 -18.02
C ARG A 232 9.01 -2.32 -18.77
N THR A 233 7.97 -2.09 -19.57
CA THR A 233 7.34 -3.09 -20.44
C THR A 233 8.30 -3.50 -21.55
N GLY A 234 8.47 -4.80 -21.75
CA GLY A 234 9.18 -5.39 -22.86
C GLY A 234 8.29 -5.68 -24.04
N ARG A 235 8.88 -6.09 -25.16
CA ARG A 235 8.15 -6.47 -26.39
C ARG A 235 8.63 -7.81 -26.92
N GLN A 236 7.70 -8.66 -27.26
CA GLN A 236 7.93 -9.98 -27.82
C GLN A 236 7.25 -10.09 -29.17
N ARG A 237 7.97 -10.60 -30.17
CA ARG A 237 7.42 -10.97 -31.46
C ARG A 237 6.99 -12.43 -31.44
N ILE A 238 5.77 -12.67 -31.86
CA ILE A 238 5.20 -14.00 -31.95
C ILE A 238 5.07 -14.31 -33.45
N THR A 239 5.81 -15.31 -33.93
CA THR A 239 5.74 -15.78 -35.29
C THR A 239 5.07 -17.15 -35.30
N THR A 240 3.92 -17.26 -35.96
CA THR A 240 3.19 -18.53 -36.11
C THR A 240 3.44 -19.11 -37.48
N SER A 241 3.90 -20.35 -37.56
CA SER A 241 4.13 -21.10 -38.79
C SER A 241 3.47 -22.47 -38.68
N ASN A 242 3.40 -23.19 -39.81
CA ASN A 242 2.90 -24.59 -39.86
C ASN A 242 3.71 -25.53 -38.92
N ARG A 243 4.94 -25.16 -38.54
CA ARG A 243 5.81 -25.94 -37.63
C ARG A 243 5.63 -25.57 -36.18
N GLY A 244 4.80 -24.57 -35.85
CA GLY A 244 4.53 -24.10 -34.49
C GLY A 244 4.70 -22.60 -34.31
N THR A 245 4.54 -22.16 -33.08
CA THR A 245 4.68 -20.75 -32.68
C THR A 245 6.07 -20.53 -32.10
N ARG A 246 6.80 -19.56 -32.64
CA ARG A 246 8.10 -19.12 -32.16
C ARG A 246 7.95 -17.76 -31.48
N TYR A 247 8.54 -17.63 -30.30
CA TYR A 247 8.59 -16.39 -29.51
C TYR A 247 10.00 -15.81 -29.60
N VAL A 248 10.13 -14.57 -30.00
CA VAL A 248 11.38 -13.83 -30.05
C VAL A 248 11.22 -12.57 -29.23
N GLU A 249 11.98 -12.44 -28.18
CA GLU A 249 12.00 -11.24 -27.36
C GLU A 249 12.79 -10.15 -28.10
N GLU A 250 12.15 -9.02 -28.38
CA GLU A 250 12.77 -7.88 -29.06
C GLU A 250 13.29 -6.86 -28.07
N ILE A 251 12.51 -6.61 -27.01
CA ILE A 251 12.86 -5.70 -25.91
C ILE A 251 12.57 -6.46 -24.62
N PRO A 252 13.56 -6.67 -23.76
CA PRO A 252 13.33 -7.32 -22.48
C PRO A 252 12.48 -6.45 -21.54
N ALA A 253 11.59 -7.09 -20.80
CA ALA A 253 10.88 -6.43 -19.72
C ALA A 253 11.82 -6.24 -18.51
N ILE A 254 11.86 -5.03 -17.94
CA ILE A 254 12.62 -4.72 -16.74
C ILE A 254 11.65 -4.62 -15.58
N ASN A 255 11.79 -5.49 -14.58
CA ASN A 255 10.95 -5.48 -13.38
C ASN A 255 11.10 -4.16 -12.60
N GLY A 256 10.11 -3.85 -11.76
CA GLY A 256 10.17 -2.70 -10.88
C GLY A 256 11.15 -2.90 -9.72
N TYR A 257 11.59 -1.78 -9.14
CA TYR A 257 12.38 -1.75 -7.92
C TYR A 257 11.54 -2.17 -6.72
N ASP A 258 12.13 -2.92 -5.79
CA ASP A 258 11.54 -3.11 -4.47
C ASP A 258 11.85 -1.90 -3.61
N VAL A 259 10.88 -1.51 -2.78
CA VAL A 259 10.97 -0.34 -1.91
C VAL A 259 10.98 -0.81 -0.46
N THR A 260 12.06 -0.52 0.26
CA THR A 260 12.12 -0.73 1.72
C THR A 260 11.67 0.55 2.42
N THR A 261 10.61 0.45 3.20
CA THR A 261 10.08 1.57 3.99
C THR A 261 10.77 1.67 5.35
N THR A 262 10.51 2.77 6.05
CA THR A 262 10.93 2.96 7.44
C THR A 262 9.93 2.36 8.45
N ILE A 263 8.76 1.90 7.99
CA ILE A 263 7.70 1.34 8.82
C ILE A 263 8.19 0.08 9.53
N ASP A 264 8.03 0.07 10.85
CA ASP A 264 8.19 -1.10 11.70
C ASP A 264 6.81 -1.69 11.99
N ILE A 265 6.61 -2.96 11.63
CA ILE A 265 5.29 -3.61 11.74
C ILE A 265 4.82 -3.69 13.18
N THR A 266 5.73 -3.96 14.12
CA THR A 266 5.40 -4.06 15.53
C THR A 266 4.97 -2.70 16.10
N MET A 267 5.71 -1.64 15.76
CA MET A 267 5.35 -0.28 16.18
C MET A 267 4.07 0.20 15.52
N GLN A 268 3.85 -0.16 14.26
CA GLN A 268 2.61 0.16 13.53
C GLN A 268 1.40 -0.50 14.18
N ASP A 269 1.49 -1.80 14.52
CA ASP A 269 0.42 -2.54 15.19
C ASP A 269 0.09 -1.92 16.57
N ILE A 270 1.12 -1.57 17.34
CA ILE A 270 0.94 -0.90 18.62
C ILE A 270 0.24 0.44 18.47
N LEU A 271 0.73 1.30 17.56
CA LEU A 271 0.20 2.65 17.36
C LEU A 271 -1.25 2.62 16.88
N GLU A 272 -1.53 1.80 15.88
CA GLU A 272 -2.86 1.66 15.27
C GLU A 272 -3.85 1.04 16.27
N GLY A 273 -3.43 0.01 17.00
CA GLY A 273 -4.25 -0.63 18.01
C GLY A 273 -4.61 0.29 19.18
N GLU A 274 -3.65 1.12 19.68
CA GLU A 274 -3.94 2.09 20.75
C GLU A 274 -4.84 3.23 20.26
N LEU A 275 -4.58 3.74 19.04
CA LEU A 275 -5.43 4.75 18.43
C LEU A 275 -6.86 4.22 18.25
N GLY A 276 -7.01 3.03 17.67
CA GLY A 276 -8.32 2.43 17.41
C GLY A 276 -9.14 2.21 18.69
N ARG A 277 -8.53 1.72 19.76
CA ARG A 277 -9.18 1.57 21.07
C ARG A 277 -9.66 2.90 21.62
N MET A 278 -8.80 3.91 21.62
CA MET A 278 -9.16 5.24 22.10
C MET A 278 -10.30 5.87 21.28
N LEU A 279 -10.31 5.67 19.96
CA LEU A 279 -11.39 6.19 19.11
C LEU A 279 -12.74 5.54 19.40
N ILE A 280 -12.75 4.23 19.71
CA ILE A 280 -13.97 3.50 20.12
C ILE A 280 -14.47 4.06 21.47
N ASP A 281 -13.60 4.17 22.48
CA ASP A 281 -13.93 4.64 23.81
C ASP A 281 -14.42 6.09 23.76
N ALA A 282 -13.72 6.94 23.05
CA ALA A 282 -14.05 8.35 22.89
C ALA A 282 -15.22 8.63 21.94
N LYS A 283 -15.72 7.63 21.21
CA LYS A 283 -16.74 7.77 20.15
C LYS A 283 -16.41 8.92 19.20
N ALA A 284 -15.13 9.06 18.86
CA ALA A 284 -14.62 10.16 18.04
C ALA A 284 -14.99 9.97 16.55
N ASP A 285 -14.88 11.02 15.75
CA ASP A 285 -15.14 10.91 14.30
C ASP A 285 -13.96 10.21 13.59
N TRP A 286 -12.73 10.63 13.93
CA TRP A 286 -11.48 10.10 13.36
C TRP A 286 -10.29 10.43 14.25
N GLY A 287 -9.18 9.72 14.01
CA GLY A 287 -7.89 10.00 14.62
C GLY A 287 -6.75 9.84 13.64
N SER A 288 -5.65 10.55 13.90
CA SER A 288 -4.39 10.42 13.17
C SER A 288 -3.23 10.38 14.15
N ALA A 289 -2.30 9.46 13.95
CA ALA A 289 -1.12 9.32 14.79
C ALA A 289 0.13 9.04 13.95
N ILE A 290 1.27 9.57 14.37
CA ILE A 290 2.58 9.38 13.77
C ILE A 290 3.58 9.07 14.87
N LEU A 291 4.40 8.04 14.69
CA LEU A 291 5.56 7.73 15.50
C LEU A 291 6.82 7.88 14.66
N MET A 292 7.74 8.76 15.08
CA MET A 292 8.95 9.14 14.35
C MET A 292 10.18 8.89 15.22
N GLU A 293 11.21 8.31 14.64
CA GLU A 293 12.51 8.14 15.30
C GLU A 293 13.27 9.46 15.37
N VAL A 294 13.79 9.81 16.54
CA VAL A 294 14.40 11.13 16.77
C VAL A 294 15.67 11.32 15.93
N ALA A 295 16.55 10.34 15.94
CA ALA A 295 17.86 10.44 15.30
C ALA A 295 17.81 10.52 13.76
N THR A 296 16.86 9.82 13.15
CA THR A 296 16.84 9.59 11.70
C THR A 296 15.70 10.31 10.95
N GLY A 297 14.65 10.70 11.68
CA GLY A 297 13.42 11.18 11.07
C GLY A 297 12.58 10.07 10.41
N ASP A 298 12.91 8.80 10.65
CA ASP A 298 12.18 7.65 10.12
C ASP A 298 10.77 7.59 10.70
N ILE A 299 9.77 7.58 9.84
CA ILE A 299 8.38 7.34 10.24
C ILE A 299 8.23 5.83 10.48
N LYS A 300 8.29 5.43 11.76
CA LYS A 300 8.18 4.02 12.17
C LYS A 300 6.76 3.50 12.13
N ALA A 301 5.80 4.39 12.39
CA ALA A 301 4.39 4.05 12.31
C ALA A 301 3.55 5.29 11.97
N ILE A 302 2.47 5.08 11.22
CA ILE A 302 1.52 6.12 10.85
C ILE A 302 0.14 5.50 10.66
N SER A 303 -0.86 6.05 11.32
CA SER A 303 -2.23 5.55 11.27
C SER A 303 -3.23 6.68 11.14
N ASN A 304 -4.26 6.49 10.31
CA ASN A 304 -5.31 7.46 10.04
C ASN A 304 -6.67 6.75 10.02
N LEU A 305 -7.26 6.62 11.18
CA LEU A 305 -8.47 5.85 11.38
C LEU A 305 -9.71 6.76 11.38
N GLU A 306 -10.74 6.37 10.67
CA GLU A 306 -12.03 7.04 10.69
C GLU A 306 -13.17 6.03 10.92
N ARG A 307 -14.27 6.53 11.46
CA ARG A 307 -15.43 5.71 11.79
C ARG A 307 -16.03 5.10 10.53
N ASP A 308 -16.19 3.79 10.51
CA ASP A 308 -16.93 3.10 9.47
C ASP A 308 -18.43 3.33 9.65
N THR A 309 -18.98 4.20 8.82
CA THR A 309 -20.43 4.56 8.87
C THR A 309 -21.33 3.48 8.26
N LEU A 310 -20.76 2.51 7.55
CA LEU A 310 -21.51 1.41 6.92
C LEU A 310 -21.64 0.20 7.85
N SER A 311 -20.78 0.10 8.86
CA SER A 311 -20.80 -1.00 9.82
C SER A 311 -21.85 -0.77 10.91
N LYS A 312 -22.62 -1.82 11.23
CA LYS A 312 -23.55 -1.82 12.37
C LYS A 312 -22.82 -1.88 13.72
N VAL A 313 -21.61 -2.43 13.73
CA VAL A 313 -20.76 -2.49 14.92
C VAL A 313 -19.77 -1.33 14.85
N PRO A 314 -19.57 -0.56 15.94
CA PRO A 314 -18.58 0.51 15.96
C PRO A 314 -17.20 -0.02 15.66
N ARG A 315 -16.65 0.35 14.50
CA ARG A 315 -15.27 0.05 14.12
C ARG A 315 -14.67 1.25 13.40
N TYR A 316 -13.35 1.28 13.39
CA TYR A 316 -12.57 2.30 12.69
C TYR A 316 -11.70 1.62 11.66
N ILE A 317 -11.62 2.24 10.50
CA ILE A 317 -10.85 1.76 9.34
C ILE A 317 -9.92 2.87 8.86
N GLU A 318 -8.86 2.50 8.17
CA GLU A 318 -8.01 3.49 7.48
C GLU A 318 -8.88 4.26 6.46
N GLY A 319 -8.90 5.58 6.62
CA GLY A 319 -9.70 6.49 5.80
C GLY A 319 -8.83 7.50 5.06
N MET A 320 -9.04 8.81 5.29
CA MET A 320 -8.23 9.86 4.68
C MET A 320 -6.89 10.04 5.42
N ASN A 321 -5.77 10.15 4.70
CA ASN A 321 -4.47 10.45 5.32
C ASN A 321 -4.44 11.89 5.86
N ARG A 322 -4.87 12.03 7.10
CA ARG A 322 -4.93 13.32 7.81
C ARG A 322 -3.58 13.74 8.40
N ALA A 323 -2.61 12.84 8.45
CA ALA A 323 -1.25 13.15 8.90
C ALA A 323 -0.57 14.24 8.04
N VAL A 324 -0.95 14.32 6.75
CA VAL A 324 -0.40 15.27 5.78
C VAL A 324 -1.36 16.42 5.42
N LEU A 325 -2.52 16.50 6.06
CA LEU A 325 -3.50 17.58 5.84
C LEU A 325 -3.43 18.62 6.95
N GLY A 326 -3.56 19.89 6.58
CA GLY A 326 -3.51 21.00 7.53
C GLY A 326 -4.78 21.17 8.35
N PHE A 327 -4.61 21.38 9.65
CA PHE A 327 -5.66 21.76 10.60
C PHE A 327 -5.14 22.89 11.48
N GLU A 328 -6.05 23.59 12.15
CA GLU A 328 -5.66 24.46 13.26
C GLU A 328 -5.07 23.59 14.39
N PRO A 329 -3.78 23.74 14.73
CA PRO A 329 -3.11 22.85 15.70
C PRO A 329 -3.45 23.16 17.16
N GLY A 330 -3.95 24.37 17.42
CA GLY A 330 -4.14 24.86 18.78
C GLY A 330 -2.82 24.99 19.55
N SER A 331 -2.86 24.79 20.85
CA SER A 331 -1.73 25.06 21.77
C SER A 331 -0.44 24.30 21.50
N VAL A 332 -0.41 23.29 20.63
CA VAL A 332 0.85 22.67 20.21
C VAL A 332 1.71 23.64 19.39
N MET A 333 1.12 24.63 18.75
CA MET A 333 1.85 25.72 18.08
C MET A 333 2.76 26.53 19.01
N LYS A 334 2.43 26.61 20.30
CA LYS A 334 3.20 27.39 21.28
C LYS A 334 4.66 26.94 21.40
N VAL A 335 4.94 25.67 21.13
CA VAL A 335 6.32 25.15 21.13
C VAL A 335 7.12 25.78 19.97
N MET A 336 6.53 25.91 18.77
CA MET A 336 7.17 26.56 17.64
C MET A 336 7.39 28.05 17.92
N THR A 337 6.39 28.72 18.47
CA THR A 337 6.47 30.13 18.83
C THR A 337 7.53 30.38 19.92
N MET A 338 7.62 29.49 20.91
CA MET A 338 8.64 29.58 21.95
C MET A 338 10.04 29.28 21.42
N ALA A 339 10.18 28.36 20.45
CA ALA A 339 11.45 28.12 19.77
C ALA A 339 11.97 29.38 19.08
N VAL A 340 11.10 30.07 18.33
CA VAL A 340 11.41 31.35 17.71
C VAL A 340 11.81 32.39 18.80
N ALA A 341 11.04 32.49 19.87
CA ALA A 341 11.28 33.46 20.95
C ALA A 341 12.62 33.25 21.66
N LEU A 342 13.02 31.97 21.83
CA LEU A 342 14.33 31.61 22.43
C LEU A 342 15.47 31.93 21.44
N GLU A 343 15.36 31.58 20.19
CA GLU A 343 16.40 31.81 19.17
C GLU A 343 16.59 33.31 18.87
N LYS A 344 15.50 34.08 18.85
CA LYS A 344 15.56 35.56 18.67
C LYS A 344 15.85 36.28 19.98
N GLY A 345 15.96 35.59 21.09
CA GLY A 345 16.40 36.13 22.40
C GLY A 345 15.34 36.85 23.23
N PHE A 346 14.15 37.16 22.71
CA PHE A 346 13.15 37.92 23.42
C PHE A 346 12.39 37.12 24.50
N ALA A 347 12.54 35.79 24.53
CA ALA A 347 12.09 34.97 25.66
C ALA A 347 13.07 34.96 26.84
N LYS A 348 14.26 35.51 26.68
CA LYS A 348 15.28 35.53 27.75
C LYS A 348 15.27 36.85 28.52
N PRO A 349 15.53 36.82 29.84
CA PRO A 349 15.68 35.60 30.65
C PRO A 349 14.35 34.87 30.83
N ILE A 350 14.39 33.53 30.85
CA ILE A 350 13.17 32.68 30.98
C ILE A 350 12.50 32.84 32.35
N THR A 351 13.19 33.44 33.32
CA THR A 351 12.68 33.80 34.64
C THR A 351 11.87 35.10 34.65
N LYS A 352 11.86 35.87 33.56
CA LYS A 352 11.09 37.10 33.41
C LYS A 352 9.61 36.83 33.64
N GLU A 353 9.05 37.49 34.64
CA GLU A 353 7.64 37.40 34.96
C GLU A 353 6.78 38.33 34.08
N LEU A 354 5.67 37.80 33.63
CA LEU A 354 4.65 38.57 32.89
C LEU A 354 3.30 38.44 33.59
N PRO A 355 2.56 39.53 33.79
CA PRO A 355 1.21 39.46 34.34
C PRO A 355 0.28 38.79 33.28
N ILE A 356 -0.38 37.72 33.69
CA ILE A 356 -1.23 36.94 32.79
C ILE A 356 -2.69 37.36 32.95
N GLY A 357 -3.23 37.30 34.18
CA GLY A 357 -4.67 37.54 34.41
C GLY A 357 -5.57 36.50 33.73
N HIS A 358 -6.88 36.58 33.97
CA HIS A 358 -7.83 35.63 33.39
C HIS A 358 -8.23 35.95 31.94
N SER A 359 -8.08 37.21 31.54
CA SER A 359 -8.55 37.72 30.27
C SER A 359 -7.71 38.89 29.79
N PHE A 360 -7.43 38.94 28.50
CA PHE A 360 -6.65 40.00 27.90
C PHE A 360 -7.29 40.45 26.56
N ALA A 361 -7.84 41.66 26.54
CA ALA A 361 -8.43 42.27 25.35
C ALA A 361 -7.36 42.93 24.50
N TYR A 362 -6.66 42.15 23.67
CA TYR A 362 -5.65 42.71 22.76
C TYR A 362 -6.29 43.66 21.75
N LEU A 363 -5.78 44.90 21.70
CA LEU A 363 -6.33 45.98 20.89
C LEU A 363 -7.82 46.29 21.16
N GLY A 364 -8.28 46.08 22.41
CA GLY A 364 -9.67 46.32 22.78
C GLY A 364 -10.71 45.41 22.13
N ARG A 365 -10.25 44.34 21.48
CA ARG A 365 -11.14 43.39 20.76
C ARG A 365 -11.46 42.18 21.60
N ARG A 366 -12.19 41.20 21.01
CA ARG A 366 -12.63 39.95 21.68
C ARG A 366 -11.51 39.37 22.54
N PRO A 367 -11.73 39.18 23.86
CA PRO A 367 -10.65 38.85 24.79
C PRO A 367 -10.10 37.43 24.54
N ILE A 368 -8.79 37.33 24.69
CA ILE A 368 -8.04 36.09 24.84
C ILE A 368 -8.20 35.64 26.29
N ARG A 369 -8.43 34.34 26.48
CA ARG A 369 -8.62 33.76 27.83
C ARG A 369 -7.68 32.58 28.03
N ASP A 370 -7.22 32.43 29.27
CA ASP A 370 -6.54 31.23 29.73
C ASP A 370 -7.49 30.42 30.62
N THR A 371 -7.36 29.10 30.54
CA THR A 371 -8.17 28.18 31.38
C THR A 371 -7.77 28.26 32.85
N HIS A 372 -6.46 28.46 33.12
CA HIS A 372 -5.88 28.58 34.42
C HIS A 372 -4.97 29.83 34.43
N SER A 373 -5.14 30.67 35.42
CA SER A 373 -4.35 31.90 35.52
C SER A 373 -3.91 32.16 36.96
N PRO A 374 -2.63 32.02 37.26
CA PRO A 374 -2.05 32.32 38.55
C PRO A 374 -1.75 33.82 38.78
N GLY A 375 -2.27 34.71 37.94
CA GLY A 375 -2.02 36.15 38.03
C GLY A 375 -0.77 36.58 37.28
N SER A 376 0.40 36.04 37.64
CA SER A 376 1.69 36.26 36.95
C SER A 376 2.38 34.92 36.73
N LEU A 377 3.15 34.82 35.67
CA LEU A 377 3.93 33.62 35.31
C LEU A 377 5.31 34.02 34.73
N PRO A 378 6.39 33.32 35.14
CA PRO A 378 7.65 33.41 34.43
C PRO A 378 7.52 32.72 33.03
N VAL A 379 8.28 33.20 32.07
CA VAL A 379 8.27 32.69 30.68
C VAL A 379 8.49 31.17 30.66
N SER A 380 9.34 30.64 31.53
CA SER A 380 9.63 29.22 31.68
C SER A 380 8.39 28.34 31.92
N ARG A 381 7.33 28.91 32.50
CA ARG A 381 6.09 28.16 32.84
C ARG A 381 4.93 28.37 31.82
N PHE A 382 5.14 29.12 30.74
CA PHE A 382 4.07 29.39 29.73
C PHE A 382 3.56 28.13 29.06
N LEU A 383 4.43 27.17 28.78
CA LEU A 383 4.02 25.90 28.20
C LEU A 383 3.32 25.00 29.21
N GLU A 384 3.79 24.99 30.47
CA GLU A 384 3.20 24.24 31.56
C GLU A 384 1.71 24.58 31.76
N TYR A 385 1.40 25.86 31.92
CA TYR A 385 0.03 26.37 32.07
C TYR A 385 -0.69 26.55 30.76
N SER A 386 -0.01 26.32 29.65
CA SER A 386 -0.56 26.57 28.30
C SER A 386 -1.15 27.97 28.12
N SER A 387 -0.50 29.00 28.65
CA SER A 387 -1.02 30.37 28.65
C SER A 387 -1.07 30.94 27.22
N ASN A 388 -2.26 31.29 26.75
CA ASN A 388 -2.48 32.05 25.52
C ASN A 388 -2.06 33.50 25.69
N ILE A 389 -2.43 34.07 26.85
CA ILE A 389 -2.16 35.47 27.20
C ILE A 389 -0.65 35.69 27.31
N GLY A 390 0.08 34.78 27.98
CA GLY A 390 1.53 34.81 28.08
C GLY A 390 2.22 34.82 26.73
N MET A 391 1.79 33.91 25.82
CA MET A 391 2.35 33.85 24.48
C MET A 391 2.11 35.14 23.68
N VAL A 392 0.93 35.75 23.77
CA VAL A 392 0.61 37.00 23.05
C VAL A 392 1.40 38.16 23.62
N LYS A 393 1.46 38.30 24.98
CA LYS A 393 2.21 39.36 25.65
C LYS A 393 3.72 39.26 25.45
N LEU A 394 4.24 38.04 25.28
CA LEU A 394 5.64 37.82 24.95
C LEU A 394 5.96 38.18 23.47
N THR A 395 5.09 37.79 22.56
CA THR A 395 5.40 37.76 21.14
C THR A 395 4.98 39.03 20.42
N MET A 396 3.77 39.54 20.67
CA MET A 396 3.24 40.68 19.92
C MET A 396 4.06 41.95 20.02
N PRO A 397 4.59 42.35 21.18
CA PRO A 397 5.44 43.58 21.26
C PRO A 397 6.67 43.51 20.35
N HIS A 398 7.18 42.31 20.08
CA HIS A 398 8.34 42.10 19.21
C HIS A 398 8.01 42.25 17.72
N TYR A 399 6.78 41.90 17.30
CA TYR A 399 6.38 41.82 15.89
C TYR A 399 5.36 42.89 15.44
N GLU A 400 4.81 43.70 16.34
CA GLU A 400 3.78 44.69 15.98
C GLU A 400 4.21 45.68 14.89
N GLY A 401 5.51 46.01 14.78
CA GLY A 401 6.08 46.86 13.76
C GLY A 401 6.25 46.20 12.39
N ASN A 402 6.39 44.82 12.39
CA ASN A 402 6.58 44.04 11.19
C ASN A 402 6.01 42.63 11.36
N LEU A 403 4.72 42.47 11.12
CA LEU A 403 4.03 41.19 11.31
C LEU A 403 4.58 40.06 10.41
N SER A 404 5.12 40.40 9.23
CA SER A 404 5.67 39.40 8.32
C SER A 404 6.96 38.77 8.84
N GLN A 405 7.63 39.41 9.80
CA GLN A 405 8.87 38.89 10.37
C GLN A 405 8.65 37.60 11.15
N PHE A 406 7.52 37.42 11.82
CA PHE A 406 7.19 36.15 12.51
C PHE A 406 7.17 34.97 11.56
N HIS A 407 6.57 35.14 10.36
CA HIS A 407 6.56 34.07 9.36
C HIS A 407 7.96 33.79 8.79
N LYS A 408 8.79 34.83 8.64
CA LYS A 408 10.19 34.66 8.21
C LYS A 408 10.99 33.92 9.26
N ASP A 409 10.84 34.29 10.53
CA ASP A 409 11.53 33.63 11.64
C ASP A 409 11.15 32.16 11.77
N LEU A 410 9.87 31.78 11.52
CA LEU A 410 9.47 30.39 11.39
C LEU A 410 10.08 29.70 10.17
N ALA A 411 10.20 30.42 9.05
CA ALA A 411 10.83 29.89 7.82
C ALA A 411 12.34 29.65 8.03
N ASP A 412 13.03 30.54 8.75
CA ASP A 412 14.44 30.38 9.10
C ASP A 412 14.69 29.07 9.86
N LEU A 413 13.73 28.68 10.73
CA LEU A 413 13.76 27.39 11.42
C LEU A 413 13.40 26.18 10.51
N GLY A 414 13.09 26.39 9.24
CA GLY A 414 12.71 25.32 8.29
C GLY A 414 11.25 24.88 8.36
N PHE A 415 10.39 25.63 9.09
CA PHE A 415 9.01 25.20 9.35
C PHE A 415 8.14 25.07 8.09
N PHE A 416 8.45 25.80 7.00
CA PHE A 416 7.68 25.76 5.75
C PHE A 416 8.32 24.92 4.65
N ASP A 417 9.45 24.28 4.90
CA ASP A 417 10.16 23.50 3.89
C ASP A 417 9.40 22.21 3.55
N ARG A 418 9.47 21.80 2.29
CA ARG A 418 8.85 20.53 1.87
C ARG A 418 9.68 19.35 2.36
N PHE A 419 9.01 18.33 2.86
CA PHE A 419 9.68 17.11 3.29
C PHE A 419 9.84 16.11 2.16
N ASN A 420 8.89 16.05 1.22
CA ASN A 420 8.88 15.10 0.10
C ASN A 420 8.98 13.64 0.58
N THR A 421 8.14 13.29 1.55
CA THR A 421 8.13 11.96 2.17
C THR A 421 7.69 10.83 1.23
N GLY A 422 7.19 11.15 0.04
CA GLY A 422 6.56 10.21 -0.87
C GLY A 422 5.06 9.98 -0.58
N MET A 423 4.51 10.59 0.47
CA MET A 423 3.08 10.51 0.72
C MET A 423 2.29 11.41 -0.23
N ALA A 424 1.27 10.85 -0.87
CA ALA A 424 0.41 11.62 -1.76
C ALA A 424 -0.32 12.74 -1.01
N ARG A 425 -0.47 13.89 -1.67
CA ARG A 425 -1.16 15.08 -1.15
C ARG A 425 -0.50 15.73 0.09
N GLU A 426 0.78 15.51 0.33
CA GLU A 426 1.53 16.20 1.38
C GLU A 426 1.40 17.72 1.23
N ARG A 427 0.82 18.37 2.24
CA ARG A 427 0.65 19.84 2.29
C ARG A 427 1.66 20.44 3.24
N ARG A 428 2.11 21.66 2.91
CA ARG A 428 2.93 22.48 3.81
C ARG A 428 2.04 23.23 4.81
N PRO A 429 2.61 23.69 5.94
CA PRO A 429 1.94 24.66 6.80
C PRO A 429 1.46 25.87 6.00
N TYR A 430 0.25 26.28 6.27
CA TYR A 430 -0.35 27.44 5.63
C TYR A 430 -0.71 28.50 6.67
N PHE A 431 -0.25 29.70 6.43
CA PHE A 431 -0.63 30.89 7.16
C PHE A 431 -1.24 31.88 6.18
N PRO A 432 -2.33 32.59 6.55
CA PRO A 432 -2.91 33.62 5.70
C PRO A 432 -1.88 34.71 5.37
N LYS A 433 -2.08 35.38 4.22
CA LYS A 433 -1.26 36.51 3.83
C LYS A 433 -1.30 37.60 4.92
N VAL A 434 -0.14 38.03 5.33
CA VAL A 434 0.01 39.08 6.35
C VAL A 434 -0.62 40.39 5.86
N ARG A 435 -1.41 41.01 6.73
CA ARG A 435 -1.97 42.36 6.55
C ARG A 435 -1.39 43.29 7.63
N ASN A 436 -0.89 44.44 7.25
CA ASN A 436 -0.34 45.43 8.19
C ASN A 436 -1.42 46.36 8.74
N ASP A 437 -2.56 45.80 9.13
CA ASP A 437 -3.68 46.51 9.74
C ASP A 437 -4.04 45.90 11.12
N VAL A 438 -5.04 46.44 11.78
CA VAL A 438 -5.56 45.94 13.06
C VAL A 438 -6.00 44.48 12.91
N GLY A 439 -6.61 44.13 11.77
CA GLY A 439 -7.02 42.74 11.50
C GLY A 439 -5.85 41.78 11.42
N GLY A 440 -4.75 42.19 10.75
CA GLY A 440 -3.52 41.40 10.69
C GLY A 440 -2.86 41.21 12.05
N LYS A 441 -2.83 42.24 12.89
CA LYS A 441 -2.35 42.14 14.28
C LYS A 441 -3.22 41.14 15.09
N LEU A 442 -4.54 41.19 14.93
CA LEU A 442 -5.44 40.26 15.58
C LEU A 442 -5.25 38.81 15.08
N ASP A 443 -5.11 38.61 13.77
CA ASP A 443 -4.87 37.28 13.19
C ASP A 443 -3.55 36.73 13.73
N MET A 444 -2.45 37.49 13.71
CA MET A 444 -1.17 37.05 14.24
C MET A 444 -1.23 36.75 15.74
N SER A 445 -1.95 37.56 16.52
CA SER A 445 -2.16 37.28 17.95
C SER A 445 -2.84 35.94 18.22
N ARG A 446 -3.55 35.37 17.23
CA ARG A 446 -4.13 34.03 17.27
C ARG A 446 -3.19 32.96 16.74
N GLN A 447 -2.39 33.29 15.73
CA GLN A 447 -1.41 32.36 15.14
C GLN A 447 -0.36 31.90 16.14
N VAL A 448 0.10 32.79 17.06
CA VAL A 448 1.11 32.44 18.06
C VAL A 448 0.71 31.32 19.01
N PHE A 449 -0.59 31.02 19.12
CA PHE A 449 -1.09 29.87 19.89
C PHE A 449 -1.97 28.89 19.08
N GLY A 450 -1.87 28.97 17.73
CA GLY A 450 -2.32 27.92 16.81
C GLY A 450 -3.74 28.03 16.28
N TYR A 451 -4.31 29.23 16.23
CA TYR A 451 -5.53 29.54 15.49
C TYR A 451 -5.20 30.35 14.23
N CYS A 452 -6.11 30.47 13.31
CA CYS A 452 -5.92 31.17 12.03
C CYS A 452 -4.71 30.64 11.23
N THR A 453 -4.42 29.35 11.30
CA THR A 453 -3.32 28.68 10.59
C THR A 453 -3.70 27.23 10.32
N MET A 454 -3.10 26.62 9.30
CA MET A 454 -3.34 25.22 8.95
C MET A 454 -2.01 24.47 8.93
N ILE A 455 -1.79 23.58 9.89
CA ILE A 455 -0.53 22.84 10.05
C ILE A 455 -0.81 21.35 10.00
N PRO A 456 -0.17 20.60 9.09
CA PRO A 456 -0.28 19.14 9.08
C PRO A 456 0.35 18.53 10.34
N PRO A 457 -0.23 17.47 10.93
CA PRO A 457 0.36 16.74 12.05
C PRO A 457 1.81 16.33 11.82
N LEU A 458 2.16 15.91 10.60
CA LEU A 458 3.52 15.56 10.23
C LEU A 458 4.52 16.70 10.49
N TYR A 459 4.16 17.95 10.17
CA TYR A 459 5.02 19.11 10.40
C TYR A 459 5.16 19.44 11.88
N THR A 460 4.08 19.30 12.65
CA THR A 460 4.13 19.44 14.10
C THR A 460 5.04 18.37 14.72
N CYS A 461 4.87 17.10 14.31
CA CYS A 461 5.70 15.99 14.78
C CYS A 461 7.18 16.21 14.45
N ALA A 462 7.49 16.58 13.22
CA ALA A 462 8.86 16.80 12.76
C ALA A 462 9.55 17.98 13.48
N PHE A 463 8.82 19.06 13.77
CA PHE A 463 9.35 20.17 14.54
C PHE A 463 9.68 19.76 15.98
N TYR A 464 8.78 19.01 16.63
CA TYR A 464 9.01 18.47 17.96
C TYR A 464 10.17 17.47 17.97
N ASN A 465 10.31 16.69 16.89
CA ASN A 465 11.43 15.80 16.68
C ASN A 465 12.76 16.57 16.65
N ALA A 466 12.80 17.72 15.98
CA ALA A 466 14.00 18.57 15.95
C ALA A 466 14.34 19.13 17.33
N VAL A 467 13.34 19.51 18.14
CA VAL A 467 13.55 19.93 19.54
C VAL A 467 14.10 18.76 20.39
N ALA A 468 13.55 17.56 20.20
CA ALA A 468 14.02 16.35 20.87
C ALA A 468 15.46 15.95 20.45
N ASN A 469 15.86 16.30 19.22
CA ASN A 469 17.16 16.00 18.61
C ASN A 469 18.16 17.17 18.73
N ASP A 470 18.18 17.85 19.87
CA ASP A 470 19.10 18.95 20.20
C ASP A 470 19.12 20.08 19.14
N GLY A 471 17.99 20.34 18.52
CA GLY A 471 17.85 21.37 17.49
C GLY A 471 18.27 20.94 16.09
N ARG A 472 18.61 19.70 15.85
CA ARG A 472 18.86 19.16 14.52
C ARG A 472 17.55 18.77 13.85
N PHE A 473 17.17 19.45 12.79
CA PHE A 473 15.93 19.20 12.07
C PHE A 473 16.15 18.14 10.98
N VAL A 474 16.08 16.88 11.32
CA VAL A 474 16.11 15.77 10.37
C VAL A 474 14.84 15.77 9.51
N ARG A 475 15.01 15.48 8.24
CA ARG A 475 13.90 15.38 7.29
C ARG A 475 13.09 14.11 7.54
N PRO A 476 11.78 14.20 7.77
CA PRO A 476 10.93 13.01 7.84
C PRO A 476 11.03 12.19 6.57
N ARG A 477 11.17 10.88 6.70
CA ARG A 477 11.19 9.97 5.56
C ARG A 477 10.37 8.71 5.82
N LEU A 478 9.78 8.18 4.75
CA LEU A 478 8.98 6.96 4.75
C LEU A 478 9.67 5.85 3.93
N VAL A 479 10.64 6.19 3.10
CA VAL A 479 11.42 5.27 2.28
C VAL A 479 12.85 5.22 2.82
N LYS A 480 13.31 4.02 3.17
CA LYS A 480 14.66 3.76 3.69
C LYS A 480 15.63 3.40 2.58
N GLY A 481 15.16 2.67 1.56
CA GLY A 481 16.02 2.22 0.47
C GLY A 481 15.23 1.62 -0.69
N LEU A 482 15.96 1.34 -1.75
CA LEU A 482 15.47 0.74 -2.98
C LEU A 482 16.36 -0.46 -3.31
N ARG A 483 15.75 -1.55 -3.79
CA ARG A 483 16.47 -2.68 -4.38
C ARG A 483 16.17 -2.74 -5.87
N SER A 484 17.21 -2.71 -6.67
CA SER A 484 17.06 -2.83 -8.13
C SER A 484 16.60 -4.23 -8.54
N PRO A 485 16.06 -4.40 -9.76
CA PRO A 485 15.71 -5.72 -10.31
C PRO A 485 16.89 -6.69 -10.35
N GLU A 486 18.12 -6.18 -10.42
CA GLU A 486 19.37 -6.93 -10.42
C GLU A 486 19.84 -7.34 -9.02
N GLY A 487 19.13 -6.86 -7.97
CA GLY A 487 19.43 -7.19 -6.58
C GLY A 487 20.39 -6.22 -5.88
N HIS A 488 20.73 -5.08 -6.48
CA HIS A 488 21.55 -4.06 -5.83
C HIS A 488 20.72 -3.22 -4.86
N ASP A 489 21.15 -3.15 -3.61
CA ASP A 489 20.53 -2.34 -2.58
C ASP A 489 21.09 -0.90 -2.61
N SER A 490 20.22 0.08 -2.58
CA SER A 490 20.54 1.49 -2.45
C SER A 490 19.84 2.05 -1.22
N VAL A 491 20.61 2.55 -0.27
CA VAL A 491 20.11 3.15 0.97
C VAL A 491 19.96 4.64 0.76
N ILE A 492 18.77 5.20 1.09
CA ILE A 492 18.55 6.64 1.09
C ILE A 492 19.12 7.20 2.40
N PRO A 493 20.12 8.10 2.34
CA PRO A 493 20.75 8.62 3.55
C PRO A 493 19.80 9.51 4.35
N VAL A 494 20.06 9.63 5.66
CA VAL A 494 19.41 10.64 6.51
C VAL A 494 19.80 12.02 6.00
N SER A 495 18.81 12.89 5.84
CA SER A 495 19.03 14.27 5.41
C SER A 495 18.39 15.25 6.38
N TYR A 496 18.85 16.50 6.35
CA TYR A 496 18.35 17.52 7.25
C TYR A 496 17.50 18.55 6.50
N VAL A 497 16.46 19.05 7.16
CA VAL A 497 15.77 20.29 6.78
C VAL A 497 16.65 21.47 7.17
N ARG A 498 17.21 21.41 8.41
CA ARG A 498 18.24 22.30 8.93
C ARG A 498 19.19 21.47 9.81
N GLU A 499 20.48 21.51 9.55
CA GLU A 499 21.46 20.86 10.42
C GLU A 499 21.41 21.43 11.83
N ARG A 500 21.06 22.71 11.93
CA ARG A 500 20.82 23.41 13.19
C ARG A 500 19.63 24.36 13.02
N MET A 501 18.48 23.91 13.50
CA MET A 501 17.26 24.71 13.60
C MET A 501 17.34 25.69 14.80
N MET A 502 17.90 25.19 15.89
CA MET A 502 18.11 25.97 17.12
C MET A 502 19.35 25.50 17.86
N THR A 503 19.86 26.36 18.75
CA THR A 503 21.03 26.00 19.55
C THR A 503 20.71 24.87 20.54
N PRO A 504 21.67 23.98 20.88
CA PRO A 504 21.44 22.91 21.85
C PRO A 504 20.95 23.41 23.21
N GLU A 505 21.45 24.57 23.66
CA GLU A 505 21.07 25.20 24.89
C GLU A 505 19.58 25.61 24.90
N ASN A 506 19.12 26.24 23.81
CA ASN A 506 17.72 26.61 23.63
C ASN A 506 16.82 25.37 23.47
N ALA A 507 17.31 24.33 22.78
CA ALA A 507 16.62 23.05 22.68
C ALA A 507 16.47 22.40 24.07
N ALA A 508 17.50 22.40 24.89
CA ALA A 508 17.46 21.88 26.27
C ALA A 508 16.45 22.66 27.13
N ILE A 509 16.44 24.00 27.05
CA ILE A 509 15.44 24.82 27.74
C ILE A 509 14.03 24.42 27.28
N LEU A 510 13.81 24.35 25.98
CA LEU A 510 12.49 24.04 25.45
C LEU A 510 12.05 22.62 25.79
N ARG A 511 12.94 21.62 25.76
CA ARG A 511 12.67 20.24 26.21
C ARG A 511 12.25 20.22 27.67
N LYS A 512 12.96 20.98 28.53
CA LYS A 512 12.58 21.11 29.97
C LYS A 512 11.18 21.70 30.10
N MET A 513 10.89 22.79 29.40
CA MET A 513 9.55 23.40 29.44
C MET A 513 8.47 22.41 28.99
N MET A 514 8.75 21.55 27.99
CA MET A 514 7.83 20.51 27.53
C MET A 514 7.69 19.36 28.55
N ARG A 515 8.76 18.99 29.26
CA ARG A 515 8.70 18.04 30.38
C ARG A 515 7.79 18.58 31.50
N ASP A 516 7.93 19.84 31.85
CA ASP A 516 7.18 20.49 32.92
C ASP A 516 5.65 20.49 32.65
N VAL A 517 5.21 20.44 31.38
CA VAL A 517 3.80 20.22 31.00
C VAL A 517 3.23 18.91 31.56
N VAL A 518 4.07 17.88 31.72
CA VAL A 518 3.68 16.56 32.24
C VAL A 518 3.99 16.45 33.74
N TRP A 519 5.12 17.02 34.21
CA TRP A 519 5.68 16.71 35.51
C TRP A 519 5.38 17.77 36.58
N GLU A 520 5.15 19.02 36.22
CA GLU A 520 4.90 20.08 37.19
C GLU A 520 3.43 20.16 37.64
N GLN A 521 3.18 20.81 38.79
CA GLN A 521 1.85 20.91 39.39
C GLN A 521 0.84 21.68 38.53
N GLY A 522 1.29 22.69 37.78
CA GLY A 522 0.47 23.44 36.84
C GLY A 522 0.30 22.74 35.45
N GLY A 523 0.96 21.61 35.28
CA GLY A 523 1.03 20.90 34.00
C GLY A 523 -0.30 20.42 33.46
N THR A 524 -0.60 20.74 32.22
CA THR A 524 -1.86 20.36 31.55
C THR A 524 -1.94 18.89 31.19
N ALA A 525 -0.84 18.12 31.32
CA ALA A 525 -0.76 16.69 31.00
C ALA A 525 -0.33 15.81 32.18
N LYS A 526 -0.60 16.18 33.41
CA LYS A 526 -0.21 15.43 34.62
C LYS A 526 -0.67 13.96 34.63
N ALA A 527 -1.79 13.66 33.98
CA ALA A 527 -2.30 12.29 33.87
C ALA A 527 -1.37 11.36 33.08
N LEU A 528 -0.38 11.91 32.37
CA LEU A 528 0.60 11.13 31.60
C LEU A 528 1.85 10.75 32.39
N ARG A 529 2.04 11.27 33.64
CA ARG A 529 3.18 10.90 34.50
C ARG A 529 3.31 9.40 34.62
N ASN A 530 4.52 8.92 34.46
CA ASN A 530 4.85 7.51 34.63
C ASN A 530 6.33 7.36 34.94
N ASP A 531 6.66 6.53 35.92
CA ASP A 531 8.04 6.34 36.38
C ASP A 531 8.85 5.41 35.45
N ALA A 532 8.19 4.57 34.68
CA ALA A 532 8.87 3.67 33.76
C ALA A 532 9.37 4.38 32.49
N VAL A 533 8.61 5.38 32.00
CA VAL A 533 8.97 6.16 30.81
C VAL A 533 8.60 7.63 31.04
N THR A 534 9.63 8.46 31.03
CA THR A 534 9.44 9.91 31.13
C THR A 534 9.01 10.50 29.80
N ILE A 535 7.87 11.18 29.79
CA ILE A 535 7.29 11.82 28.61
C ILE A 535 7.43 13.33 28.74
N ALA A 536 7.84 13.99 27.66
CA ALA A 536 7.79 15.43 27.49
C ALA A 536 6.93 15.79 26.27
N GLY A 537 6.11 16.83 26.36
CA GLY A 537 5.24 17.18 25.24
C GLY A 537 4.33 18.35 25.52
N LYS A 538 3.35 18.54 24.65
CA LYS A 538 2.38 19.63 24.74
C LYS A 538 0.98 19.16 24.37
N THR A 539 0.02 19.58 25.16
CA THR A 539 -1.41 19.45 24.89
C THR A 539 -1.89 20.51 23.91
N GLY A 540 -2.77 20.14 23.00
CA GLY A 540 -3.48 21.03 22.11
C GLY A 540 -4.99 20.78 22.17
N THR A 541 -5.76 21.85 22.23
CA THR A 541 -7.22 21.81 22.10
C THR A 541 -7.63 22.93 21.17
N CYS A 542 -8.31 22.59 20.09
CA CYS A 542 -8.84 23.54 19.15
C CYS A 542 -10.32 23.30 18.93
N LYS A 543 -11.13 24.37 18.86
CA LYS A 543 -12.53 24.26 18.43
C LYS A 543 -12.57 23.84 16.96
N ILE A 544 -13.50 22.98 16.60
CA ILE A 544 -13.66 22.56 15.20
C ILE A 544 -14.34 23.69 14.43
N ALA A 545 -13.73 24.10 13.32
CA ALA A 545 -14.31 25.09 12.43
C ALA A 545 -15.63 24.59 11.83
N LEU A 546 -16.60 25.48 11.67
CA LEU A 546 -17.91 25.14 11.16
C LEU A 546 -17.85 24.49 9.77
N GLU A 547 -16.92 24.91 8.97
CA GLU A 547 -16.65 24.44 7.60
C GLU A 547 -16.18 22.99 7.53
N ASP A 548 -15.53 22.49 8.57
CA ASP A 548 -15.08 21.10 8.64
C ASP A 548 -16.24 20.09 8.69
N LYS A 549 -17.39 20.49 9.19
CA LYS A 549 -18.55 19.58 9.37
C LYS A 549 -19.77 19.91 8.49
N ARG A 550 -19.91 21.15 8.02
CA ARG A 550 -21.09 21.60 7.27
C ARG A 550 -20.67 22.37 6.01
N PRO A 551 -20.77 21.78 4.83
CA PRO A 551 -20.60 22.52 3.60
C PRO A 551 -21.65 23.61 3.52
N ARG A 552 -21.25 24.84 3.18
CA ARG A 552 -22.16 25.95 2.92
C ARG A 552 -22.42 26.05 1.42
N PHE A 553 -23.65 26.38 1.12
CA PHE A 553 -24.10 26.59 -0.25
C PHE A 553 -24.58 28.05 -0.39
N ASP A 554 -24.42 28.65 -1.56
CA ASP A 554 -25.01 29.90 -1.89
C ASP A 554 -26.55 29.76 -2.11
N LYS A 555 -27.20 30.86 -2.42
CA LYS A 555 -28.66 30.87 -2.65
C LYS A 555 -29.07 30.01 -3.86
N ASP A 556 -28.11 29.75 -4.75
CA ASP A 556 -28.31 29.00 -5.99
C ASP A 556 -27.92 27.52 -5.83
N GLY A 557 -27.58 27.08 -4.60
CA GLY A 557 -27.22 25.70 -4.30
C GLY A 557 -25.78 25.32 -4.63
N ASN A 558 -24.90 26.27 -5.02
CA ASN A 558 -23.52 26.00 -5.30
C ASN A 558 -22.68 25.99 -4.00
N LYS A 559 -21.78 25.03 -3.89
CA LYS A 559 -20.88 24.92 -2.73
C LYS A 559 -19.93 26.12 -2.68
N LEU A 560 -20.09 26.97 -1.66
CA LEU A 560 -19.21 28.13 -1.46
C LEU A 560 -17.78 27.68 -1.23
N LYS A 561 -16.84 28.24 -2.00
CA LYS A 561 -15.40 28.20 -1.71
C LYS A 561 -15.14 29.04 -0.46
N LEU A 562 -15.24 28.44 0.71
CA LEU A 562 -15.02 29.12 1.97
C LEU A 562 -13.48 29.21 2.22
N THR A 563 -13.02 30.41 2.55
CA THR A 563 -11.69 30.56 3.16
C THR A 563 -11.75 29.99 4.58
N PRO A 564 -10.73 29.26 5.03
CA PRO A 564 -10.75 28.46 6.28
C PRO A 564 -11.18 29.19 7.56
N PHE A 565 -11.26 30.52 7.56
CA PHE A 565 -11.47 31.33 8.78
C PHE A 565 -12.74 32.19 8.79
N LYS A 566 -13.63 32.03 7.81
CA LYS A 566 -14.85 32.88 7.72
C LYS A 566 -16.10 32.30 8.38
N GLY A 567 -16.08 31.04 8.83
CA GLY A 567 -17.29 30.30 9.24
C GLY A 567 -17.61 30.26 10.72
N GLY A 568 -16.66 30.64 11.58
CA GLY A 568 -16.80 30.44 13.03
C GLY A 568 -16.54 28.98 13.46
N TYR A 569 -16.81 28.69 14.73
CA TYR A 569 -16.51 27.41 15.35
C TYR A 569 -17.76 26.74 15.87
N LEU A 570 -17.77 25.40 15.85
CA LEU A 570 -18.82 24.60 16.49
C LEU A 570 -18.64 24.62 18.01
N GLU A 571 -19.71 24.98 18.72
CA GLU A 571 -19.66 24.94 20.18
C GLU A 571 -19.73 23.51 20.70
N GLY A 572 -18.91 23.21 21.73
CA GLY A 572 -18.87 21.89 22.32
C GLY A 572 -18.15 20.83 21.50
N HIS A 573 -17.58 21.17 20.34
CA HIS A 573 -16.83 20.26 19.46
C HIS A 573 -15.37 20.66 19.39
N TYR A 574 -14.47 19.71 19.68
CA TYR A 574 -13.04 19.97 19.81
C TYR A 574 -12.22 18.96 19.02
N ARG A 575 -11.10 19.44 18.50
CA ARG A 575 -9.99 18.60 18.05
C ARG A 575 -8.93 18.65 19.13
N VAL A 576 -8.56 17.49 19.65
CA VAL A 576 -7.59 17.35 20.73
C VAL A 576 -6.31 16.71 20.19
N THR A 577 -5.19 17.26 20.60
CA THR A 577 -3.87 16.85 20.14
C THR A 577 -2.93 16.70 21.32
N PHE A 578 -2.11 15.68 21.29
CA PHE A 578 -0.91 15.62 22.11
C PHE A 578 0.28 15.31 21.21
N CYS A 579 1.32 16.13 21.30
CA CYS A 579 2.59 15.88 20.63
C CYS A 579 3.70 15.90 21.67
N GLY A 580 4.56 14.91 21.63
CA GLY A 580 5.64 14.77 22.60
C GLY A 580 6.65 13.73 22.18
N PHE A 581 7.69 13.58 22.98
CA PHE A 581 8.77 12.63 22.78
C PHE A 581 9.06 11.87 24.07
N PHE A 582 9.69 10.72 23.92
CA PHE A 582 10.05 9.83 25.01
C PHE A 582 11.24 8.93 24.64
N PRO A 583 12.03 8.46 25.67
CA PRO A 583 12.16 9.01 27.01
C PRO A 583 12.64 10.47 26.99
N TYR A 584 12.37 11.25 28.04
CA TYR A 584 12.83 12.65 28.10
C TYR A 584 14.36 12.75 28.18
N GLU A 585 15.00 11.87 28.91
CA GLU A 585 16.44 11.89 29.21
C GLU A 585 17.27 11.62 27.95
N ASN A 586 16.86 10.66 27.14
CA ASN A 586 17.46 10.30 25.86
C ASN A 586 16.35 10.05 24.83
N PRO A 587 15.87 11.08 24.15
CA PRO A 587 14.72 10.96 23.27
C PRO A 587 14.96 9.99 22.10
N LYS A 588 14.17 8.91 22.04
CA LYS A 588 14.22 7.91 20.96
C LYS A 588 13.13 8.13 19.94
N TYR A 589 11.93 8.44 20.39
CA TYR A 589 10.77 8.60 19.51
C TYR A 589 10.00 9.87 19.84
N THR A 590 9.54 10.53 18.79
CA THR A 590 8.55 11.60 18.83
C THR A 590 7.23 11.05 18.32
N CYS A 591 6.15 11.35 19.04
CA CYS A 591 4.81 10.90 18.64
C CYS A 591 3.83 12.06 18.70
N ILE A 592 2.96 12.13 17.68
CA ILE A 592 1.80 13.01 17.67
C ILE A 592 0.53 12.18 17.53
N VAL A 593 -0.49 12.54 18.30
CA VAL A 593 -1.82 11.95 18.22
C VAL A 593 -2.85 13.06 18.13
N VAL A 594 -3.68 13.01 17.13
CA VAL A 594 -4.79 13.95 16.87
C VAL A 594 -6.10 13.17 16.88
N ILE A 595 -7.07 13.59 17.70
CA ILE A 595 -8.39 12.98 17.78
C ILE A 595 -9.44 14.06 17.55
N ASN A 596 -10.35 13.80 16.62
CA ASN A 596 -11.40 14.74 16.21
C ASN A 596 -12.71 14.42 16.89
N ASP A 597 -13.24 15.40 17.58
CA ASP A 597 -14.55 15.38 18.23
C ASP A 597 -14.78 14.23 19.22
N PRO A 598 -13.81 14.01 20.17
CA PRO A 598 -14.03 13.01 21.20
C PRO A 598 -15.18 13.44 22.13
N LYS A 599 -15.97 12.47 22.60
CA LYS A 599 -17.08 12.72 23.52
C LYS A 599 -16.58 12.67 24.98
N LEU A 600 -17.37 13.20 25.90
CA LEU A 600 -17.07 13.11 27.33
C LEU A 600 -16.95 11.64 27.77
N PRO A 601 -16.02 11.33 28.69
CA PRO A 601 -15.08 12.20 29.40
C PRO A 601 -13.78 12.51 28.63
N TYR A 602 -13.60 12.05 27.38
CA TYR A 602 -12.37 12.08 26.60
C TYR A 602 -12.08 13.40 25.87
N ARG A 603 -12.81 14.49 26.17
CA ARG A 603 -12.58 15.81 25.54
C ARG A 603 -11.26 16.46 25.89
N GLY A 604 -10.60 16.01 26.93
CA GLY A 604 -9.29 16.50 27.33
C GLY A 604 -8.17 15.82 26.55
N PRO A 605 -7.16 16.56 26.03
CA PRO A 605 -6.06 15.95 25.28
C PRO A 605 -5.19 15.01 26.13
N ALA A 606 -5.06 15.24 27.45
CA ALA A 606 -4.29 14.36 28.32
C ALA A 606 -4.96 12.99 28.52
N VAL A 607 -6.30 12.94 28.60
CA VAL A 607 -7.06 11.69 28.82
C VAL A 607 -7.42 10.95 27.53
N SER A 608 -7.13 11.52 26.38
CA SER A 608 -7.39 10.92 25.07
C SER A 608 -6.11 10.81 24.24
N SER A 609 -5.76 11.81 23.42
CA SER A 609 -4.58 11.75 22.54
C SER A 609 -3.27 11.51 23.31
N GLY A 610 -3.12 12.08 24.52
CA GLY A 610 -1.98 11.83 25.40
C GLY A 610 -1.94 10.39 25.92
N THR A 611 -3.09 9.80 26.28
CA THR A 611 -3.17 8.41 26.73
C THR A 611 -2.72 7.44 25.64
N VAL A 612 -3.06 7.68 24.36
CA VAL A 612 -2.57 6.87 23.25
C VAL A 612 -1.04 6.92 23.19
N LEU A 613 -0.44 8.11 23.23
CA LEU A 613 1.03 8.26 23.22
C LEU A 613 1.66 7.55 24.41
N LYS A 614 1.13 7.74 25.63
CA LYS A 614 1.62 7.08 26.86
C LYS A 614 1.59 5.56 26.72
N ASN A 615 0.49 5.00 26.25
CA ASN A 615 0.35 3.57 26.07
C ASN A 615 1.32 3.02 25.02
N VAL A 616 1.52 3.75 23.92
CA VAL A 616 2.55 3.42 22.92
C VAL A 616 3.93 3.40 23.58
N ALA A 617 4.30 4.45 24.31
CA ALA A 617 5.60 4.54 24.99
C ALA A 617 5.82 3.38 25.96
N LEU A 618 4.82 3.07 26.79
CA LEU A 618 4.88 1.95 27.74
C LEU A 618 5.02 0.58 27.05
N LYS A 619 4.32 0.38 25.94
CA LYS A 619 4.42 -0.87 25.18
C LYS A 619 5.76 -1.04 24.49
N LEU A 620 6.35 0.05 23.97
CA LEU A 620 7.70 0.03 23.42
C LEU A 620 8.75 -0.21 24.51
N PHE A 621 8.57 0.42 25.68
CA PHE A 621 9.41 0.15 26.86
C PHE A 621 9.37 -1.33 27.26
N ALA A 622 8.16 -1.86 27.44
CA ALA A 622 7.97 -3.26 27.84
C ALA A 622 8.55 -4.29 26.82
N ARG A 623 8.80 -3.85 25.59
CA ARG A 623 9.43 -4.67 24.54
C ARG A 623 10.93 -4.39 24.37
N GLY A 624 11.54 -3.59 25.26
CA GLY A 624 12.95 -3.23 25.18
C GLY A 624 13.31 -2.27 24.03
N MET A 625 12.32 -1.77 23.28
CA MET A 625 12.56 -0.97 22.07
C MET A 625 12.99 0.48 22.34
N LEU A 626 13.12 0.88 23.61
CA LEU A 626 13.60 2.20 24.02
C LEU A 626 15.07 2.20 24.43
N PHE A 627 15.71 1.04 24.50
CA PHE A 627 17.11 0.90 24.88
C PHE A 627 17.96 0.57 23.66
N ASP A 628 19.18 1.12 23.63
CA ASP A 628 20.19 0.66 22.70
C ASP A 628 20.73 -0.66 23.24
N ASP A 629 20.63 -1.73 22.48
CA ASP A 629 21.11 -3.05 22.89
C ASP A 629 22.65 -3.04 22.84
N PRO A 630 23.36 -3.08 23.96
CA PRO A 630 24.81 -3.06 23.95
C PRO A 630 25.43 -4.37 23.37
N VAL A 631 24.61 -5.39 23.15
CA VAL A 631 25.05 -6.72 22.65
C VAL A 631 25.22 -6.76 21.13
N LEU A 632 24.66 -5.80 20.38
CA LEU A 632 24.81 -5.74 18.91
C LEU A 632 25.88 -4.76 18.43
N ALA A 633 26.61 -4.09 19.34
CA ALA A 633 27.68 -3.18 18.97
C ALA A 633 29.00 -3.86 18.50
N ASP A 634 29.11 -5.19 18.65
CA ASP A 634 30.29 -5.98 18.28
C ASP A 634 30.13 -6.77 16.97
N THR A 635 29.25 -6.34 16.06
CA THR A 635 29.35 -6.83 14.67
C THR A 635 30.44 -6.01 13.96
N PRO A 636 31.48 -6.66 13.41
CA PRO A 636 32.55 -5.94 12.70
C PRO A 636 31.94 -5.07 11.59
N GLU A 637 32.37 -3.82 11.50
CA GLU A 637 32.06 -2.94 10.38
C GLU A 637 32.31 -3.70 9.08
N ALA A 638 31.27 -3.97 8.33
CA ALA A 638 31.41 -4.43 6.96
C ALA A 638 32.14 -3.32 6.20
N ASP A 639 33.23 -3.72 5.57
CA ASP A 639 34.17 -2.88 4.83
C ASP A 639 33.49 -1.78 4.04
N LYS A 640 34.06 -0.58 4.11
CA LYS A 640 33.72 0.59 3.34
C LYS A 640 33.53 0.21 1.88
N ALA A 641 32.29 0.18 1.46
CA ALA A 641 31.97 -0.02 0.06
C ALA A 641 32.48 1.20 -0.72
N ASP A 642 33.45 0.95 -1.58
CA ASP A 642 33.99 1.91 -2.53
C ASP A 642 32.88 2.52 -3.39
N ALA A 643 33.05 3.78 -3.70
CA ALA A 643 32.18 4.56 -4.57
C ALA A 643 31.92 3.81 -5.90
N VAL A 644 30.66 3.50 -6.16
CA VAL A 644 30.25 2.81 -7.38
C VAL A 644 30.25 3.79 -8.56
N PRO A 645 31.03 3.50 -9.62
CA PRO A 645 30.93 4.27 -10.86
C PRO A 645 29.65 3.91 -11.61
N THR A 646 28.94 4.92 -12.09
CA THR A 646 27.80 4.77 -12.98
C THR A 646 28.25 4.20 -14.32
N ILE A 647 28.07 2.91 -14.56
CA ILE A 647 28.26 2.32 -15.88
C ILE A 647 27.04 1.48 -16.25
N TYR A 648 26.30 1.93 -17.24
CA TYR A 648 25.35 1.13 -17.98
C TYR A 648 26.11 0.21 -18.94
N SER A 649 26.11 -1.09 -18.74
CA SER A 649 26.42 -2.05 -19.82
C SER A 649 25.90 -3.45 -19.53
N SER A 650 25.20 -3.95 -20.53
CA SER A 650 24.88 -5.35 -20.91
C SER A 650 24.38 -6.31 -19.82
N PHE A 651 23.08 -6.58 -19.92
CA PHE A 651 22.33 -7.57 -19.17
C PHE A 651 22.66 -9.01 -19.57
N ASP A 652 22.93 -9.86 -18.59
CA ASP A 652 22.89 -11.31 -18.71
C ASP A 652 21.54 -11.84 -18.21
N MET A 653 20.59 -11.99 -19.15
CA MET A 653 19.20 -12.44 -18.90
C MET A 653 19.12 -13.89 -18.36
N GLN A 654 20.12 -14.73 -18.59
CA GLN A 654 20.15 -16.08 -18.03
C GLN A 654 20.32 -16.05 -16.52
N ARG A 655 21.19 -15.17 -16.02
CA ARG A 655 21.46 -15.01 -14.59
C ARG A 655 20.24 -14.44 -13.83
N VAL A 656 19.50 -13.51 -14.43
CA VAL A 656 18.25 -12.96 -13.85
C VAL A 656 17.16 -14.03 -13.75
N ASN A 657 17.03 -14.88 -14.77
CA ASN A 657 16.08 -15.99 -14.73
C ASN A 657 16.45 -17.08 -13.73
N ASP A 658 17.74 -17.32 -13.52
CA ASP A 658 18.24 -18.29 -12.55
C ASP A 658 18.08 -17.77 -11.11
N VAL A 659 18.37 -16.50 -10.85
CA VAL A 659 18.11 -15.85 -9.56
C VAL A 659 16.62 -15.81 -9.24
N ASN A 660 15.77 -15.48 -10.21
CA ASN A 660 14.31 -15.53 -10.04
C ASN A 660 13.80 -16.96 -9.80
N ARG A 661 14.45 -17.98 -10.39
CA ARG A 661 14.16 -19.40 -10.16
C ARG A 661 14.58 -19.83 -8.77
N GLU A 662 15.76 -19.40 -8.29
CA GLU A 662 16.26 -19.66 -6.94
C GLU A 662 15.40 -18.96 -5.87
N ILE A 663 15.03 -17.69 -6.06
CA ILE A 663 14.11 -16.96 -5.18
C ILE A 663 12.75 -17.66 -5.12
N ARG A 664 12.22 -18.13 -6.25
CA ARG A 664 10.99 -18.93 -6.28
C ARG A 664 11.15 -20.28 -5.58
N ALA A 665 12.29 -20.94 -5.72
CA ALA A 665 12.60 -22.21 -5.05
C ALA A 665 12.80 -22.03 -3.53
N VAL A 666 13.46 -20.96 -3.11
CA VAL A 666 13.64 -20.62 -1.68
C VAL A 666 12.30 -20.20 -1.07
N ARG A 667 11.48 -19.40 -1.78
CA ARG A 667 10.11 -19.05 -1.35
C ARG A 667 9.20 -20.28 -1.31
N ALA A 668 9.29 -21.17 -2.28
CA ALA A 668 8.54 -22.44 -2.28
C ALA A 668 8.98 -23.36 -1.12
N LYS A 669 10.27 -23.39 -0.79
CA LYS A 669 10.81 -24.13 0.38
C LYS A 669 10.45 -23.46 1.72
N ALA A 670 10.40 -22.13 1.79
CA ALA A 670 9.94 -21.40 2.98
C ALA A 670 8.44 -21.61 3.27
N ILE A 671 7.64 -21.79 2.22
CA ILE A 671 6.21 -22.18 2.33
C ILE A 671 6.08 -23.68 2.64
N GLN A 672 7.10 -24.50 2.40
CA GLN A 672 7.13 -25.94 2.64
C GLN A 672 7.93 -26.33 3.88
N LYS A 673 8.07 -25.49 4.92
CA LYS A 673 8.60 -25.94 6.21
C LYS A 673 7.56 -26.77 6.98
N PRO A 674 8.03 -27.71 7.79
CA PRO A 674 7.64 -29.10 7.67
C PRO A 674 6.22 -29.34 8.21
N ARG A 675 5.44 -30.06 7.44
CA ARG A 675 4.41 -30.92 7.98
C ARG A 675 5.10 -31.94 8.88
N THR A 676 5.18 -31.67 10.16
CA THR A 676 5.08 -32.75 11.11
C THR A 676 3.68 -33.32 10.92
N ASP A 677 3.58 -34.59 10.57
CA ASP A 677 2.34 -35.34 10.49
C ASP A 677 1.75 -35.40 11.90
N ILE A 678 1.02 -34.33 12.27
CA ILE A 678 0.22 -34.34 13.51
C ILE A 678 -1.12 -34.95 13.13
N PRO A 679 -1.56 -35.99 13.84
CA PRO A 679 -2.89 -36.55 13.63
C PRO A 679 -3.94 -35.45 13.69
N ARG A 680 -4.90 -35.44 12.79
CA ARG A 680 -5.89 -34.36 12.62
C ARG A 680 -6.76 -34.06 13.84
N ASP A 681 -6.67 -34.85 14.88
CA ASP A 681 -7.49 -34.82 16.09
C ASP A 681 -6.68 -34.50 17.37
N SER A 682 -5.44 -34.03 17.25
CA SER A 682 -4.62 -33.73 18.43
C SER A 682 -4.18 -32.25 18.40
N VAL A 683 -4.21 -31.61 19.58
CA VAL A 683 -3.82 -30.22 19.78
C VAL A 683 -2.31 -30.04 19.55
N PRO A 684 -1.86 -29.18 18.62
CA PRO A 684 -0.42 -28.92 18.41
C PRO A 684 0.27 -28.35 19.65
N ASP A 685 1.54 -28.67 19.85
CA ASP A 685 2.37 -28.01 20.87
C ASP A 685 2.80 -26.61 20.39
N VAL A 686 2.40 -25.60 21.13
CA VAL A 686 2.75 -24.20 20.87
C VAL A 686 3.45 -23.54 22.06
N ARG A 687 3.94 -24.35 23.02
CA ARG A 687 4.74 -23.82 24.14
C ARG A 687 6.12 -23.40 23.66
N GLY A 688 6.63 -22.32 24.20
CA GLY A 688 7.94 -21.76 23.84
C GLY A 688 7.95 -20.92 22.54
N VAL A 689 6.83 -20.84 21.81
CA VAL A 689 6.76 -20.00 20.62
C VAL A 689 6.06 -18.66 20.92
N SER A 690 6.25 -17.66 20.06
CA SER A 690 5.57 -16.38 20.18
C SER A 690 4.05 -16.53 20.00
N LEU A 691 3.26 -15.63 20.55
CA LEU A 691 1.80 -15.61 20.37
C LEU A 691 1.40 -15.69 18.88
N ARG A 692 2.09 -14.95 18.01
CA ARG A 692 1.83 -14.97 16.56
C ARG A 692 1.98 -16.36 15.95
N GLU A 693 3.07 -17.04 16.29
CA GLU A 693 3.34 -18.38 15.77
C GLU A 693 2.36 -19.41 16.35
N ALA A 694 1.99 -19.25 17.62
CA ALA A 694 0.98 -20.07 18.27
C ALA A 694 -0.39 -19.94 17.61
N LEU A 695 -0.84 -18.70 17.35
CA LEU A 695 -2.07 -18.42 16.62
C LEU A 695 -2.06 -19.05 15.23
N THR A 696 -0.98 -18.83 14.46
CA THR A 696 -0.86 -19.41 13.12
C THR A 696 -0.95 -20.93 13.13
N ARG A 697 -0.30 -21.60 14.09
CA ARG A 697 -0.31 -23.07 14.20
C ARG A 697 -1.67 -23.62 14.60
N LEU A 698 -2.32 -23.02 15.60
CA LEU A 698 -3.58 -23.51 16.15
C LEU A 698 -4.75 -23.19 15.22
N GLU A 699 -4.83 -21.99 14.66
CA GLU A 699 -5.89 -21.59 13.72
C GLU A 699 -5.79 -22.35 12.40
N SER A 700 -4.55 -22.61 11.92
CA SER A 700 -4.35 -23.49 10.75
C SER A 700 -4.75 -24.94 11.00
N ALA A 701 -4.71 -25.37 12.25
CA ALA A 701 -5.20 -26.68 12.67
C ALA A 701 -6.72 -26.69 12.96
N GLY A 702 -7.40 -25.55 12.83
CA GLY A 702 -8.85 -25.40 12.97
C GLY A 702 -9.33 -25.14 14.39
N TYR A 703 -8.46 -24.71 15.31
CA TYR A 703 -8.82 -24.39 16.70
C TYR A 703 -9.06 -22.90 16.88
N ALA A 704 -9.99 -22.54 17.76
CA ALA A 704 -10.15 -21.18 18.24
C ALA A 704 -9.18 -20.92 19.40
N VAL A 705 -8.56 -19.73 19.45
CA VAL A 705 -7.56 -19.41 20.46
C VAL A 705 -8.05 -18.30 21.39
N ALA A 706 -7.85 -18.51 22.70
CA ALA A 706 -7.94 -17.46 23.71
C ALA A 706 -6.62 -17.40 24.45
N PHE A 707 -6.14 -16.19 24.74
CA PHE A 707 -4.87 -16.03 25.43
C PHE A 707 -4.96 -15.00 26.54
N ASP A 708 -4.06 -15.14 27.50
CA ASP A 708 -3.85 -14.21 28.61
C ASP A 708 -2.35 -13.96 28.79
N GLY A 709 -1.99 -12.72 29.10
CA GLY A 709 -0.59 -12.30 29.21
C GLY A 709 0.04 -11.84 27.88
N VAL A 710 1.37 -11.68 27.87
CA VAL A 710 2.17 -11.15 26.77
C VAL A 710 3.51 -11.87 26.69
N GLY A 711 4.05 -12.09 25.48
CA GLY A 711 5.34 -12.72 25.26
C GLY A 711 5.23 -14.08 24.60
N TYR A 712 5.89 -15.09 25.19
CA TYR A 712 5.93 -16.46 24.68
C TYR A 712 4.96 -17.34 25.44
N VAL A 713 4.37 -18.33 24.75
CA VAL A 713 3.47 -19.29 25.36
C VAL A 713 4.25 -20.17 26.34
N TYR A 714 3.98 -20.06 27.63
CA TYR A 714 4.58 -20.94 28.63
C TYR A 714 3.63 -22.10 29.03
N GLU A 715 2.33 -21.91 28.82
CA GLU A 715 1.32 -22.92 29.13
C GLU A 715 0.19 -22.90 28.11
N GLN A 716 -0.32 -24.08 27.74
CA GLN A 716 -1.50 -24.22 26.91
C GLN A 716 -2.49 -25.23 27.49
N HIS A 717 -3.76 -24.94 27.30
CA HIS A 717 -4.84 -25.85 27.73
C HIS A 717 -5.92 -25.91 26.64
N PRO A 718 -6.32 -27.12 26.15
CA PRO A 718 -5.81 -28.44 26.54
C PRO A 718 -4.33 -28.67 26.25
N ALA A 719 -3.72 -29.63 26.96
CA ALA A 719 -2.29 -29.92 26.81
C ALA A 719 -1.94 -30.40 25.39
N PRO A 720 -0.67 -30.20 24.94
CA PRO A 720 -0.23 -30.70 23.64
C PRO A 720 -0.51 -32.20 23.47
N GLY A 721 -0.94 -32.61 22.28
CA GLY A 721 -1.29 -33.99 21.97
C GLY A 721 -2.67 -34.44 22.48
N SER A 722 -3.39 -33.63 23.24
CA SER A 722 -4.75 -33.94 23.67
C SER A 722 -5.69 -34.04 22.47
N LYS A 723 -6.69 -34.94 22.54
CA LYS A 723 -7.75 -34.99 21.54
C LYS A 723 -8.72 -33.84 21.76
N ALA A 724 -8.90 -33.03 20.72
CA ALA A 724 -9.89 -31.95 20.69
C ALA A 724 -10.49 -31.83 19.29
N SER A 725 -11.80 -31.61 19.23
CA SER A 725 -12.50 -31.44 17.96
C SER A 725 -12.14 -30.11 17.31
N PRO A 726 -12.09 -30.00 15.96
CA PRO A 726 -11.96 -28.72 15.27
C PRO A 726 -13.01 -27.73 15.76
N GLY A 727 -12.58 -26.45 15.98
CA GLY A 727 -13.41 -25.40 16.58
C GLY A 727 -13.32 -25.30 18.10
N SER A 728 -12.70 -26.30 18.80
CA SER A 728 -12.47 -26.21 20.24
C SER A 728 -11.58 -25.02 20.59
N LYS A 729 -11.83 -24.42 21.76
CA LYS A 729 -11.11 -23.26 22.26
C LYS A 729 -9.85 -23.67 23.02
N ILE A 730 -8.70 -23.28 22.52
CA ILE A 730 -7.40 -23.48 23.17
C ILE A 730 -7.04 -22.21 23.95
N ARG A 731 -6.77 -22.35 25.23
CA ARG A 731 -6.31 -21.23 26.08
C ARG A 731 -4.80 -21.27 26.21
N LEU A 732 -4.18 -20.12 25.98
CA LEU A 732 -2.73 -19.92 26.10
C LEU A 732 -2.43 -18.94 27.23
N SER A 733 -1.46 -19.25 28.06
CA SER A 733 -0.89 -18.34 29.05
C SER A 733 0.50 -17.90 28.56
N LEU A 734 0.74 -16.58 28.53
CA LEU A 734 1.96 -15.99 27.98
C LEU A 734 2.74 -15.27 29.09
N ARG A 735 4.07 -15.31 28.99
CA ARG A 735 4.97 -14.53 29.84
C ARG A 735 6.20 -14.12 29.04
N TYR A 736 6.88 -13.08 29.51
CA TYR A 736 8.25 -12.81 29.07
C TYR A 736 9.20 -13.75 29.84
N ASN A 737 10.20 -14.29 29.14
CA ASN A 737 11.33 -14.96 29.80
C ASN A 737 12.27 -13.92 30.41
#